data_853bb4c772a3484000796359807c5ca6
#
_entry.id   853bb4c772a3484000796359807c5ca6
#
_cell.length_a   1.000
_cell.length_b   1.000
_cell.length_c   1.000
_cell.angle_alpha   90.00
_cell.angle_beta   90.00
_cell.angle_gamma   90.00
#
_symmetry.space_group_name_H-M   'P 1'
#
loop_
_entity.id
_entity.type
_entity.pdbx_description
1 polymer ?
#
loop_
_entity_poly.entity_id
_entity_poly.type
_entity_poly.pdbx_seq_one_letter_code
_entity_poly.pdbx_strand_id
1 'polypeptide(L)'
;MKKHNFHRPELLAPAGNLETAVAAFSAGADAVYLGLGKFNARNRAENFQLKDLARLQEYARRLNKKVYVTLNTLVTESELPEFFTFVSEVARMQPDAVIVQDPGVIYMLRRYFPHLTLHASTQMNIHNSCGIKMLEYLGVKRVILERQITLEELRTIARQTTMELEVFVHGSLCISLSGRCLLSNYAENASGNRGMCRQLCRRNYRTAPDSAVKPYLSPQDLQIMQELPELAKLKIASLKIEGRLRGPDYVVPVVKAYRKALDELPELEEPLNMIRRTISRPAGSGALYGFDKLISSDPQAVFGRKAGEITAVNHNGMTVRLCDRIHLGDKLRIINSTSASLSGFELTQIFSRNQEVSSANSGSTVFIPGRFPAADGVLHLYKMGENGYDFKRQAGALPEPRQGINLAIELDENGLHITAPELLEFEFHSENFASAEKCAVSEQDLQEVFSATSDSLRGNVVSVKISGKWFAPRSVLKNLRRELFTALQREISKIAAQPTNTDRAKLRFFRDYQAIKPAVNINAEMPEAAKSMALPGFIAEGDLKMWQDRIQTAYQNGIRNFTIGGLFGIMLLKTAIGSLKGLDISAVYPLPAANSQAVRLLEYLGVKSFMPWVELPQSLRNELLLHSVLPALPLPEDCELLATRAPLRGKKLIDKNGQTYKIVWDKAEKLCKIYGEKPAPEQFAAAEIY
;
A
#
# COMPACT_ATOMS: atom_id res chain seq x y z
N MET A 1 5.23 29.84 -25.19
CA MET A 1 4.25 28.79 -24.86
C MET A 1 3.76 29.00 -23.44
N LYS A 2 2.45 29.21 -23.22
CA LYS A 2 1.88 29.30 -21.86
C LYS A 2 2.12 27.94 -21.17
N LYS A 3 2.93 27.89 -20.10
CA LYS A 3 3.00 26.72 -19.21
C LYS A 3 1.60 26.50 -18.70
N HIS A 4 0.89 25.49 -19.21
CA HIS A 4 -0.35 25.03 -18.61
C HIS A 4 -0.02 24.61 -17.17
N ASN A 5 -0.63 25.29 -16.22
CA ASN A 5 -0.41 25.03 -14.79
C ASN A 5 -1.23 23.76 -14.44
N PHE A 6 -0.74 22.58 -14.86
CA PHE A 6 -1.33 21.31 -14.48
C PHE A 6 -1.09 21.09 -12.98
N HIS A 7 -2.13 20.60 -12.29
CA HIS A 7 -1.93 20.02 -10.96
C HIS A 7 -0.88 18.91 -11.07
N ARG A 8 0.13 18.94 -10.21
CA ARG A 8 1.21 17.93 -10.18
C ARG A 8 0.93 16.88 -9.10
N PRO A 9 0.43 15.70 -9.48
CA PRO A 9 0.21 14.61 -8.52
C PRO A 9 1.51 14.17 -7.86
N GLU A 10 1.42 13.71 -6.62
CA GLU A 10 2.50 13.00 -5.93
C GLU A 10 2.81 11.67 -6.63
N LEU A 11 4.08 11.38 -6.90
CA LEU A 11 4.52 10.09 -7.43
C LEU A 11 4.92 9.17 -6.27
N LEU A 12 4.07 8.17 -6.01
CA LEU A 12 4.23 7.23 -4.90
C LEU A 12 4.82 5.90 -5.38
N ALA A 13 6.03 5.60 -4.94
CA ALA A 13 6.77 4.40 -5.33
C ALA A 13 6.75 3.30 -4.25
N PRO A 14 6.82 2.01 -4.65
CA PRO A 14 6.91 0.89 -3.72
C PRO A 14 8.33 0.75 -3.14
N ALA A 15 8.42 0.38 -1.86
CA ALA A 15 9.68 0.00 -1.22
C ALA A 15 9.53 -1.34 -0.50
N GLY A 16 10.19 -2.38 -1.00
CA GLY A 16 10.24 -3.71 -0.39
C GLY A 16 11.28 -3.80 0.73
N ASN A 17 12.36 -3.04 0.61
CA ASN A 17 13.46 -2.92 1.56
C ASN A 17 14.12 -1.52 1.45
N LEU A 18 15.12 -1.29 2.28
CA LEU A 18 15.79 0.01 2.39
C LEU A 18 16.50 0.43 1.09
N GLU A 19 17.16 -0.51 0.41
CA GLU A 19 17.81 -0.29 -0.88
C GLU A 19 16.83 0.24 -1.94
N THR A 20 15.67 -0.42 -2.04
CA THR A 20 14.63 -0.04 -3.00
C THR A 20 14.01 1.33 -2.67
N ALA A 21 13.90 1.69 -1.37
CA ALA A 21 13.41 3.00 -0.96
C ALA A 21 14.36 4.13 -1.39
N VAL A 22 15.65 3.95 -1.14
CA VAL A 22 16.71 4.89 -1.58
C VAL A 22 16.72 5.02 -3.09
N ALA A 23 16.64 3.90 -3.80
CA ALA A 23 16.58 3.86 -5.26
C ALA A 23 15.36 4.61 -5.82
N ALA A 24 14.18 4.46 -5.19
CA ALA A 24 12.96 5.16 -5.58
C ALA A 24 13.10 6.69 -5.43
N PHE A 25 13.63 7.16 -4.29
CA PHE A 25 13.87 8.60 -4.08
C PHE A 25 14.90 9.14 -5.06
N SER A 26 15.98 8.42 -5.31
CA SER A 26 17.02 8.81 -6.29
C SER A 26 16.48 8.85 -7.71
N ALA A 27 15.46 8.06 -8.02
CA ALA A 27 14.78 8.04 -9.31
C ALA A 27 13.74 9.16 -9.48
N GLY A 28 13.40 9.90 -8.40
CA GLY A 28 12.48 11.04 -8.45
C GLY A 28 11.09 10.79 -7.85
N ALA A 29 10.89 9.74 -7.05
CA ALA A 29 9.66 9.56 -6.29
C ALA A 29 9.48 10.69 -5.26
N ASP A 30 8.23 11.12 -5.04
CA ASP A 30 7.87 12.11 -4.03
C ASP A 30 7.59 11.45 -2.69
N ALA A 31 7.12 10.21 -2.72
CA ALA A 31 6.85 9.40 -1.55
C ALA A 31 7.17 7.93 -1.81
N VAL A 32 7.41 7.18 -0.74
CA VAL A 32 7.48 5.71 -0.78
C VAL A 32 6.49 5.10 0.20
N TYR A 33 5.93 3.93 -0.16
CA TYR A 33 5.14 3.12 0.77
C TYR A 33 5.84 1.79 1.05
N LEU A 34 5.86 1.43 2.32
CA LEU A 34 6.57 0.27 2.82
C LEU A 34 5.75 -0.52 3.85
N GLY A 35 6.16 -1.74 4.14
CA GLY A 35 5.61 -2.55 5.22
C GLY A 35 6.68 -2.90 6.23
N LEU A 36 6.27 -2.96 7.47
CA LEU A 36 7.05 -3.54 8.56
C LEU A 36 6.81 -5.06 8.62
N GLY A 37 7.52 -5.77 9.48
CA GLY A 37 7.51 -7.24 9.52
C GLY A 37 6.14 -7.91 9.70
N LYS A 38 5.12 -7.18 10.24
CA LYS A 38 3.77 -7.70 10.48
C LYS A 38 2.69 -6.77 9.93
N PHE A 39 1.45 -7.27 9.83
CA PHE A 39 0.23 -6.52 9.53
C PHE A 39 0.23 -5.78 8.18
N ASN A 40 0.90 -6.31 7.17
CA ASN A 40 0.94 -5.73 5.83
C ASN A 40 0.60 -6.74 4.73
N ALA A 41 -0.01 -6.27 3.63
CA ALA A 41 -0.50 -7.10 2.53
C ALA A 41 0.60 -7.79 1.68
N ARG A 42 1.87 -7.58 1.99
CA ARG A 42 3.03 -8.20 1.32
C ARG A 42 3.97 -8.83 2.34
N ASN A 43 3.45 -9.75 3.15
CA ASN A 43 4.20 -10.40 4.23
C ASN A 43 5.45 -11.17 3.74
N ARG A 44 5.47 -11.54 2.44
CA ARG A 44 6.59 -12.21 1.77
C ARG A 44 7.70 -11.27 1.29
N ALA A 45 7.52 -9.95 1.35
CA ALA A 45 8.60 -9.00 1.11
C ALA A 45 9.61 -9.11 2.27
N GLU A 46 10.84 -8.64 2.04
CA GLU A 46 11.87 -8.54 3.09
C GLU A 46 11.37 -7.71 4.28
N ASN A 47 10.58 -6.65 3.97
CA ASN A 47 10.00 -5.70 4.91
C ASN A 47 11.05 -4.94 5.76
N PHE A 48 10.63 -3.88 6.40
CA PHE A 48 11.48 -3.00 7.19
C PHE A 48 11.41 -3.37 8.67
N GLN A 49 12.49 -3.11 9.39
CA GLN A 49 12.49 -3.03 10.84
C GLN A 49 12.20 -1.59 11.29
N LEU A 50 11.82 -1.38 12.54
CA LEU A 50 11.55 -0.03 13.07
C LEU A 50 12.78 0.89 12.96
N LYS A 51 13.99 0.35 13.20
CA LYS A 51 15.25 1.11 13.01
C LYS A 51 15.46 1.57 11.57
N ASP A 52 15.10 0.74 10.59
CA ASP A 52 15.22 1.09 9.18
C ASP A 52 14.22 2.17 8.78
N LEU A 53 12.99 2.10 9.35
CA LEU A 53 11.99 3.15 9.19
C LEU A 53 12.51 4.48 9.71
N ALA A 54 13.08 4.53 10.92
CA ALA A 54 13.61 5.75 11.51
C ALA A 54 14.73 6.38 10.65
N ARG A 55 15.66 5.58 10.17
CA ARG A 55 16.75 6.03 9.27
C ARG A 55 16.21 6.53 7.94
N LEU A 56 15.24 5.82 7.36
CA LEU A 56 14.62 6.22 6.10
C LEU A 56 13.82 7.52 6.24
N GLN A 57 13.10 7.72 7.35
CA GLN A 57 12.37 8.96 7.61
C GLN A 57 13.32 10.16 7.75
N GLU A 58 14.44 9.99 8.45
CA GLU A 58 15.45 11.05 8.54
C GLU A 58 16.03 11.39 7.16
N TYR A 59 16.30 10.39 6.33
CA TYR A 59 16.76 10.59 4.95
C TYR A 59 15.70 11.27 4.08
N ALA A 60 14.46 10.79 4.13
CA ALA A 60 13.34 11.36 3.38
C ALA A 60 13.08 12.83 3.75
N ARG A 61 13.13 13.16 5.06
CA ARG A 61 12.96 14.53 5.55
C ARG A 61 14.02 15.47 4.97
N ARG A 62 15.29 15.04 4.89
CA ARG A 62 16.37 15.84 4.27
C ARG A 62 16.13 16.12 2.79
N LEU A 63 15.41 15.22 2.11
CA LEU A 63 15.05 15.34 0.70
C LEU A 63 13.69 16.01 0.48
N ASN A 64 12.98 16.40 1.55
CA ASN A 64 11.58 16.86 1.51
C ASN A 64 10.66 15.83 0.83
N LYS A 65 10.83 14.55 1.20
CA LYS A 65 10.08 13.39 0.70
C LYS A 65 9.28 12.75 1.82
N LYS A 66 8.30 11.89 1.47
CA LYS A 66 7.38 11.27 2.42
C LYS A 66 7.53 9.76 2.51
N VAL A 67 7.19 9.22 3.68
CA VAL A 67 7.21 7.79 3.98
C VAL A 67 5.87 7.34 4.55
N TYR A 68 5.20 6.40 3.86
CA TYR A 68 3.92 5.85 4.26
C TYR A 68 4.08 4.39 4.72
N VAL A 69 3.57 4.08 5.91
CA VAL A 69 3.63 2.74 6.48
C VAL A 69 2.32 1.99 6.22
N THR A 70 2.41 0.77 5.69
CA THR A 70 1.23 -0.07 5.44
C THR A 70 0.88 -0.91 6.67
N LEU A 71 -0.36 -0.77 7.14
CA LEU A 71 -1.05 -1.56 8.15
C LEU A 71 -2.34 -2.10 7.51
N ASN A 72 -2.20 -2.74 6.34
CA ASN A 72 -3.30 -2.95 5.41
C ASN A 72 -3.67 -4.43 5.23
N THR A 73 -3.81 -5.12 6.36
CA THR A 73 -4.40 -6.45 6.50
C THR A 73 -5.55 -6.40 7.50
N LEU A 74 -6.42 -7.41 7.47
CA LEU A 74 -7.36 -7.63 8.55
C LEU A 74 -6.61 -8.12 9.80
N VAL A 75 -7.06 -7.66 10.96
CA VAL A 75 -6.56 -8.02 12.29
C VAL A 75 -7.61 -8.88 12.98
N THR A 76 -7.24 -10.01 13.54
CA THR A 76 -8.15 -10.86 14.31
C THR A 76 -8.28 -10.39 15.76
N GLU A 77 -9.28 -10.86 16.50
CA GLU A 77 -9.48 -10.46 17.88
C GLU A 77 -8.26 -10.76 18.75
N SER A 78 -7.70 -11.97 18.66
CA SER A 78 -6.50 -12.40 19.39
C SER A 78 -5.26 -11.54 19.12
N GLU A 79 -5.18 -10.95 17.93
CA GLU A 79 -4.04 -10.11 17.52
C GLU A 79 -4.16 -8.66 18.00
N LEU A 80 -5.33 -8.20 18.43
CA LEU A 80 -5.54 -6.79 18.81
C LEU A 80 -4.56 -6.27 19.86
N PRO A 81 -4.24 -7.00 20.96
CA PRO A 81 -3.27 -6.55 21.95
C PRO A 81 -1.85 -6.37 21.37
N GLU A 82 -1.41 -7.33 20.54
CA GLU A 82 -0.12 -7.26 19.86
C GLU A 82 -0.12 -6.12 18.83
N PHE A 83 -1.17 -6.04 18.02
CA PHE A 83 -1.32 -4.98 17.02
C PHE A 83 -1.28 -3.59 17.66
N PHE A 84 -1.98 -3.40 18.79
CA PHE A 84 -1.98 -2.12 19.47
C PHE A 84 -0.59 -1.75 20.00
N THR A 85 0.13 -2.72 20.55
CA THR A 85 1.52 -2.52 20.99
C THR A 85 2.40 -2.14 19.81
N PHE A 86 2.30 -2.85 18.69
CA PHE A 86 3.05 -2.58 17.47
C PHE A 86 2.74 -1.20 16.88
N VAL A 87 1.47 -0.84 16.77
CA VAL A 87 1.08 0.47 16.21
C VAL A 87 1.47 1.62 17.12
N SER A 88 1.58 1.38 18.43
CA SER A 88 2.11 2.37 19.38
C SER A 88 3.56 2.74 19.06
N GLU A 89 4.39 1.78 18.69
CA GLU A 89 5.77 2.03 18.24
C GLU A 89 5.80 2.80 16.91
N VAL A 90 4.93 2.42 15.96
CA VAL A 90 4.79 3.14 14.69
C VAL A 90 4.33 4.59 14.93
N ALA A 91 3.39 4.80 15.85
CA ALA A 91 2.89 6.14 16.19
C ALA A 91 3.96 7.04 16.82
N ARG A 92 4.88 6.47 17.62
CA ARG A 92 6.04 7.20 18.16
C ARG A 92 6.98 7.69 17.05
N MET A 93 7.08 6.94 15.95
CA MET A 93 7.92 7.31 14.82
C MET A 93 7.31 8.38 13.93
N GLN A 94 6.01 8.67 14.07
CA GLN A 94 5.29 9.71 13.33
C GLN A 94 5.53 9.63 11.82
N PRO A 95 5.17 8.51 11.14
CA PRO A 95 5.21 8.45 9.69
C PRO A 95 4.28 9.51 9.08
N ASP A 96 4.57 9.95 7.86
CA ASP A 96 3.73 10.95 7.16
C ASP A 96 2.28 10.46 6.98
N ALA A 97 2.07 9.15 6.85
CA ALA A 97 0.76 8.52 6.96
C ALA A 97 0.86 7.01 7.20
N VAL A 98 -0.24 6.41 7.67
CA VAL A 98 -0.44 4.96 7.70
C VAL A 98 -1.55 4.55 6.74
N ILE A 99 -1.32 3.49 5.96
CA ILE A 99 -2.27 2.94 4.97
C ILE A 99 -2.99 1.75 5.61
N VAL A 100 -4.31 1.86 5.81
CA VAL A 100 -5.11 0.92 6.61
C VAL A 100 -6.21 0.24 5.77
N GLN A 101 -6.55 -1.01 6.13
CA GLN A 101 -7.63 -1.78 5.49
C GLN A 101 -8.78 -2.06 6.47
N ASP A 102 -8.47 -2.45 7.70
CA ASP A 102 -9.43 -2.95 8.67
C ASP A 102 -10.29 -1.81 9.24
N PRO A 103 -11.63 -1.89 9.18
CA PRO A 103 -12.52 -0.89 9.76
C PRO A 103 -12.28 -0.67 11.26
N GLY A 104 -12.00 -1.75 12.01
CA GLY A 104 -11.68 -1.67 13.44
C GLY A 104 -10.36 -0.94 13.71
N VAL A 105 -9.39 -1.12 12.83
CA VAL A 105 -8.12 -0.38 12.90
C VAL A 105 -8.36 1.12 12.68
N ILE A 106 -9.20 1.52 11.73
CA ILE A 106 -9.56 2.94 11.53
C ILE A 106 -10.18 3.51 12.82
N TYR A 107 -11.17 2.81 13.38
CA TYR A 107 -11.85 3.23 14.62
C TYR A 107 -10.86 3.40 15.78
N MET A 108 -9.99 2.39 15.97
CA MET A 108 -8.98 2.38 17.02
C MET A 108 -7.96 3.51 16.85
N LEU A 109 -7.43 3.72 15.63
CA LEU A 109 -6.45 4.76 15.38
C LEU A 109 -7.04 6.17 15.57
N ARG A 110 -8.28 6.40 15.13
CA ARG A 110 -8.97 7.68 15.37
C ARG A 110 -9.18 7.96 16.87
N ARG A 111 -9.48 6.91 17.66
CA ARG A 111 -9.74 7.02 19.08
C ARG A 111 -8.49 7.24 19.93
N TYR A 112 -7.40 6.53 19.60
CA TYR A 112 -6.20 6.47 20.46
C TYR A 112 -4.99 7.22 19.89
N PHE A 113 -4.91 7.38 18.56
CA PHE A 113 -3.82 8.07 17.85
C PHE A 113 -4.38 9.09 16.84
N PRO A 114 -5.18 10.10 17.26
CA PRO A 114 -5.86 11.02 16.35
C PRO A 114 -4.89 11.87 15.50
N HIS A 115 -3.62 11.98 15.90
CA HIS A 115 -2.58 12.70 15.18
C HIS A 115 -2.05 11.94 13.96
N LEU A 116 -2.25 10.62 13.87
CA LEU A 116 -1.83 9.86 12.71
C LEU A 116 -2.70 10.17 11.49
N THR A 117 -2.05 10.50 10.38
CA THR A 117 -2.73 10.64 9.09
C THR A 117 -3.09 9.26 8.54
N LEU A 118 -4.37 9.04 8.22
CA LEU A 118 -4.86 7.77 7.69
C LEU A 118 -5.13 7.86 6.19
N HIS A 119 -4.58 6.90 5.45
CA HIS A 119 -4.92 6.63 4.05
C HIS A 119 -5.67 5.30 3.98
N ALA A 120 -6.86 5.27 3.34
CA ALA A 120 -7.59 4.04 3.14
C ALA A 120 -6.94 3.20 2.03
N SER A 121 -6.61 1.96 2.35
CA SER A 121 -6.05 1.01 1.39
C SER A 121 -7.06 0.66 0.30
N THR A 122 -6.59 0.37 -0.91
CA THR A 122 -7.43 -0.22 -1.97
C THR A 122 -8.12 -1.51 -1.50
N GLN A 123 -7.54 -2.23 -0.53
CA GLN A 123 -8.12 -3.43 0.07
C GLN A 123 -9.46 -3.17 0.80
N MET A 124 -9.83 -1.91 1.05
CA MET A 124 -11.16 -1.55 1.55
C MET A 124 -12.24 -1.56 0.46
N ASN A 125 -11.88 -1.80 -0.80
CA ASN A 125 -12.79 -1.84 -1.93
C ASN A 125 -13.64 -0.56 -2.09
N ILE A 126 -13.02 0.61 -1.96
CA ILE A 126 -13.71 1.89 -2.15
C ILE A 126 -13.80 2.22 -3.64
N HIS A 127 -15.01 2.20 -4.16
CA HIS A 127 -15.29 2.24 -5.59
C HIS A 127 -16.38 3.24 -6.00
N ASN A 128 -16.95 3.98 -5.03
CA ASN A 128 -17.99 4.97 -5.29
C ASN A 128 -17.94 6.12 -4.29
N SER A 129 -18.65 7.20 -4.61
CA SER A 129 -18.68 8.44 -3.84
C SER A 129 -19.31 8.27 -2.45
N CYS A 130 -20.23 7.33 -2.24
CA CYS A 130 -20.78 7.02 -0.91
C CYS A 130 -19.73 6.42 0.00
N GLY A 131 -18.86 5.54 -0.52
CA GLY A 131 -17.73 4.98 0.24
C GLY A 131 -16.71 6.06 0.63
N ILE A 132 -16.42 6.98 -0.27
CA ILE A 132 -15.51 8.11 0.01
C ILE A 132 -16.10 9.03 1.10
N LYS A 133 -17.36 9.41 1.02
CA LYS A 133 -18.03 10.22 2.05
C LYS A 133 -18.04 9.53 3.41
N MET A 134 -18.16 8.21 3.45
CA MET A 134 -18.05 7.45 4.69
C MET A 134 -16.65 7.53 5.28
N LEU A 135 -15.61 7.38 4.47
CA LEU A 135 -14.22 7.51 4.96
C LEU A 135 -13.88 8.93 5.40
N GLU A 136 -14.40 9.94 4.70
CA GLU A 136 -14.28 11.34 5.10
C GLU A 136 -14.92 11.58 6.48
N TYR A 137 -16.12 11.04 6.70
CA TYR A 137 -16.80 11.06 8.01
C TYR A 137 -15.97 10.39 9.10
N LEU A 138 -15.25 9.32 8.78
CA LEU A 138 -14.33 8.63 9.70
C LEU A 138 -12.98 9.34 9.86
N GLY A 139 -12.76 10.49 9.24
CA GLY A 139 -11.53 11.29 9.38
C GLY A 139 -10.34 10.73 8.61
N VAL A 140 -10.56 9.89 7.61
CA VAL A 140 -9.52 9.46 6.66
C VAL A 140 -9.17 10.61 5.73
N LYS A 141 -7.88 10.79 5.42
CA LYS A 141 -7.38 11.93 4.62
C LYS A 141 -7.31 11.61 3.14
N ARG A 142 -6.95 10.37 2.77
CA ARG A 142 -6.75 9.94 1.39
C ARG A 142 -7.36 8.55 1.17
N VAL A 143 -7.91 8.32 -0.01
CA VAL A 143 -8.41 7.00 -0.42
C VAL A 143 -7.65 6.49 -1.64
N ILE A 144 -7.13 5.25 -1.54
CA ILE A 144 -6.59 4.51 -2.66
C ILE A 144 -7.76 3.74 -3.28
N LEU A 145 -8.22 4.21 -4.43
CA LEU A 145 -9.42 3.69 -5.08
C LEU A 145 -9.27 2.24 -5.53
N GLU A 146 -10.42 1.55 -5.69
CA GLU A 146 -10.49 0.23 -6.32
C GLU A 146 -9.92 0.28 -7.74
N ARG A 147 -9.25 -0.79 -8.16
CA ARG A 147 -8.55 -0.86 -9.46
C ARG A 147 -9.44 -1.17 -10.66
N GLN A 148 -10.67 -1.63 -10.42
CA GLN A 148 -11.65 -1.92 -11.45
C GLN A 148 -12.69 -0.79 -11.60
N ILE A 149 -12.24 0.47 -11.56
CA ILE A 149 -13.03 1.67 -11.84
C ILE A 149 -12.73 2.13 -13.27
N THR A 150 -13.77 2.53 -14.00
CA THR A 150 -13.62 3.15 -15.31
C THR A 150 -13.21 4.61 -15.20
N LEU A 151 -12.65 5.17 -16.26
CA LEU A 151 -12.29 6.60 -16.32
C LEU A 151 -13.52 7.50 -16.13
N GLU A 152 -14.68 7.09 -16.61
CA GLU A 152 -15.93 7.83 -16.45
C GLU A 152 -16.40 7.84 -14.98
N GLU A 153 -16.35 6.68 -14.32
CA GLU A 153 -16.61 6.58 -12.87
C GLU A 153 -15.63 7.44 -12.08
N LEU A 154 -14.32 7.41 -12.43
CA LEU A 154 -13.30 8.24 -11.79
C LEU A 154 -13.59 9.75 -11.97
N ARG A 155 -14.00 10.18 -13.17
CA ARG A 155 -14.42 11.58 -13.43
C ARG A 155 -15.59 11.98 -12.55
N THR A 156 -16.58 11.12 -12.42
CA THR A 156 -17.78 11.37 -11.60
C THR A 156 -17.40 11.47 -10.12
N ILE A 157 -16.62 10.54 -9.62
CA ILE A 157 -16.12 10.50 -8.25
C ILE A 157 -15.31 11.78 -7.95
N ALA A 158 -14.35 12.13 -8.80
CA ALA A 158 -13.46 13.27 -8.58
C ALA A 158 -14.20 14.62 -8.50
N ARG A 159 -15.36 14.74 -9.16
CA ARG A 159 -16.20 15.94 -9.09
C ARG A 159 -17.02 16.04 -7.79
N GLN A 160 -17.22 14.92 -7.09
CA GLN A 160 -18.11 14.82 -5.94
C GLN A 160 -17.38 14.85 -4.59
N THR A 161 -16.06 14.93 -4.59
CA THR A 161 -15.27 14.90 -3.35
C THR A 161 -14.12 15.90 -3.36
N THR A 162 -13.76 16.38 -2.18
CA THR A 162 -12.52 17.13 -1.92
C THR A 162 -11.45 16.28 -1.25
N MET A 163 -11.77 15.01 -0.93
CA MET A 163 -10.82 14.06 -0.37
C MET A 163 -9.70 13.77 -1.37
N GLU A 164 -8.49 13.58 -0.88
CA GLU A 164 -7.36 13.18 -1.70
C GLU A 164 -7.60 11.79 -2.33
N LEU A 165 -7.64 11.73 -3.65
CA LEU A 165 -7.75 10.48 -4.41
C LEU A 165 -6.37 9.99 -4.84
N GLU A 166 -6.09 8.70 -4.62
CA GLU A 166 -4.90 8.01 -5.08
C GLU A 166 -5.30 6.88 -6.02
N VAL A 167 -4.66 6.78 -7.19
CA VAL A 167 -4.92 5.75 -8.19
C VAL A 167 -3.65 5.00 -8.55
N PHE A 168 -3.78 3.70 -8.82
CA PHE A 168 -2.68 2.93 -9.40
C PHE A 168 -2.49 3.33 -10.86
N VAL A 169 -1.23 3.50 -11.29
CA VAL A 169 -0.88 3.88 -12.66
C VAL A 169 0.02 2.88 -13.35
N HIS A 170 0.70 2.02 -12.59
CA HIS A 170 1.64 1.04 -13.14
C HIS A 170 1.76 -0.22 -12.27
N GLY A 171 2.04 -1.35 -12.91
CA GLY A 171 2.41 -2.61 -12.27
C GLY A 171 1.29 -3.65 -12.20
N SER A 172 1.48 -4.68 -11.39
CA SER A 172 0.61 -5.85 -11.38
C SER A 172 -0.81 -5.55 -10.89
N LEU A 173 -1.81 -5.96 -11.68
CA LEU A 173 -3.21 -5.90 -11.30
C LEU A 173 -3.67 -7.15 -10.56
N CYS A 174 -4.70 -6.99 -9.74
CA CYS A 174 -5.51 -8.07 -9.18
C CYS A 174 -6.75 -8.27 -10.03
N ILE A 175 -7.13 -9.53 -10.29
CA ILE A 175 -8.35 -9.87 -11.02
C ILE A 175 -9.59 -9.69 -10.13
N SER A 176 -9.47 -9.87 -8.83
CA SER A 176 -10.56 -9.67 -7.89
C SER A 176 -10.75 -8.19 -7.56
N LEU A 177 -11.97 -7.79 -7.26
CA LEU A 177 -12.21 -6.62 -6.45
C LEU A 177 -11.37 -6.74 -5.17
N SER A 178 -10.72 -5.64 -4.81
CA SER A 178 -9.75 -5.64 -3.71
C SER A 178 -10.44 -5.95 -2.38
N GLY A 179 -9.80 -6.77 -1.54
CA GLY A 179 -10.37 -7.23 -0.27
C GLY A 179 -11.44 -8.34 -0.38
N ARG A 180 -11.86 -8.72 -1.59
CA ARG A 180 -12.91 -9.75 -1.83
C ARG A 180 -12.35 -11.05 -2.40
N CYS A 181 -11.06 -11.34 -2.27
CA CYS A 181 -10.49 -12.59 -2.76
C CYS A 181 -10.16 -13.54 -1.61
N LEU A 182 -10.87 -14.66 -1.55
CA LEU A 182 -10.70 -15.75 -0.61
C LEU A 182 -10.04 -16.99 -1.24
N LEU A 183 -9.71 -16.92 -2.54
CA LEU A 183 -9.27 -18.07 -3.33
C LEU A 183 -8.02 -18.76 -2.75
N SER A 184 -7.03 -17.97 -2.30
CA SER A 184 -5.80 -18.52 -1.71
C SER A 184 -6.03 -19.16 -0.36
N ASN A 185 -6.97 -18.66 0.44
CA ASN A 185 -7.34 -19.27 1.70
C ASN A 185 -8.07 -20.59 1.47
N TYR A 186 -9.07 -20.57 0.57
CA TYR A 186 -9.85 -21.73 0.22
C TYR A 186 -9.00 -22.90 -0.28
N ALA A 187 -8.03 -22.64 -1.17
CA ALA A 187 -7.25 -23.70 -1.80
C ALA A 187 -5.97 -24.09 -1.04
N GLU A 188 -5.38 -23.18 -0.26
CA GLU A 188 -4.06 -23.38 0.34
C GLU A 188 -3.92 -22.79 1.76
N ASN A 189 -5.01 -22.55 2.46
CA ASN A 189 -5.06 -21.98 3.82
C ASN A 189 -4.17 -20.71 3.97
N ALA A 190 -4.18 -19.84 2.96
CA ALA A 190 -3.29 -18.67 2.89
C ALA A 190 -4.09 -17.42 2.52
N SER A 191 -4.62 -16.70 3.52
CA SER A 191 -5.47 -15.53 3.29
C SER A 191 -4.75 -14.39 2.57
N GLY A 192 -5.27 -14.01 1.41
CA GLY A 192 -4.81 -12.84 0.66
C GLY A 192 -5.08 -11.53 1.40
N ASN A 193 -6.14 -11.48 2.21
CA ASN A 193 -6.53 -10.33 3.04
C ASN A 193 -5.63 -10.17 4.28
N ARG A 194 -4.80 -11.16 4.55
CA ARG A 194 -3.82 -11.18 5.62
C ARG A 194 -2.37 -11.23 5.09
N GLY A 195 -2.17 -10.83 3.82
CA GLY A 195 -0.84 -10.68 3.22
C GLY A 195 -0.21 -11.96 2.66
N MET A 196 -0.94 -13.10 2.65
CA MET A 196 -0.43 -14.41 2.26
C MET A 196 -0.88 -14.90 0.89
N CYS A 197 -1.32 -13.99 0.00
CA CYS A 197 -1.81 -14.33 -1.34
C CYS A 197 -0.83 -15.24 -2.11
N ARG A 198 -1.31 -16.38 -2.62
CA ARG A 198 -0.56 -17.37 -3.41
C ARG A 198 -0.60 -17.12 -4.90
N GLN A 199 -1.26 -16.03 -5.34
CA GLN A 199 -1.43 -15.66 -6.76
C GLN A 199 -2.05 -16.80 -7.60
N LEU A 200 -3.03 -17.53 -7.08
CA LEU A 200 -3.70 -18.62 -7.79
C LEU A 200 -4.31 -18.15 -9.12
N CYS A 201 -4.79 -16.90 -9.19
CA CYS A 201 -5.28 -16.29 -10.41
C CYS A 201 -4.25 -16.23 -11.56
N ARG A 202 -2.95 -16.40 -11.26
CA ARG A 202 -1.86 -16.43 -12.26
C ARG A 202 -1.53 -17.86 -12.73
N ARG A 203 -2.17 -18.87 -12.15
CA ARG A 203 -1.96 -20.28 -12.55
C ARG A 203 -2.79 -20.63 -13.76
N ASN A 204 -2.44 -21.75 -14.38
CA ASN A 204 -3.18 -22.31 -15.48
C ASN A 204 -4.37 -23.13 -15.00
N TYR A 205 -5.47 -23.06 -15.74
CA TYR A 205 -6.73 -23.78 -15.52
C TYR A 205 -7.20 -24.43 -16.83
N ARG A 206 -8.19 -25.32 -16.71
CA ARG A 206 -9.01 -25.84 -17.80
C ARG A 206 -10.46 -25.42 -17.59
N THR A 207 -11.25 -25.33 -18.66
CA THR A 207 -12.70 -25.08 -18.62
C THR A 207 -13.53 -26.34 -18.82
N ALA A 208 -12.87 -27.41 -19.32
CA ALA A 208 -13.38 -28.78 -19.46
C ALA A 208 -12.18 -29.74 -19.38
N PRO A 209 -12.37 -31.05 -19.13
CA PRO A 209 -11.28 -32.01 -19.02
C PRO A 209 -10.31 -31.99 -20.22
N ASP A 210 -10.82 -31.85 -21.42
CA ASP A 210 -10.04 -31.88 -22.69
C ASP A 210 -9.76 -30.47 -23.25
N SER A 211 -10.08 -29.39 -22.48
CA SER A 211 -9.83 -28.03 -22.94
C SER A 211 -8.38 -27.62 -22.76
N ALA A 212 -7.96 -26.62 -23.56
CA ALA A 212 -6.62 -26.06 -23.45
C ALA A 212 -6.32 -25.54 -22.05
N VAL A 213 -5.11 -25.81 -21.58
CA VAL A 213 -4.57 -25.32 -20.30
C VAL A 213 -4.11 -23.86 -20.49
N LYS A 214 -4.76 -22.90 -19.82
CA LYS A 214 -4.48 -21.47 -19.99
C LYS A 214 -4.63 -20.70 -18.67
N PRO A 215 -4.03 -19.49 -18.56
CA PRO A 215 -4.18 -18.62 -17.38
C PRO A 215 -5.48 -17.80 -17.44
N TYR A 216 -6.64 -18.47 -17.35
CA TYR A 216 -7.97 -17.84 -17.54
C TYR A 216 -8.30 -16.68 -16.59
N LEU A 217 -7.57 -16.54 -15.49
CA LEU A 217 -7.79 -15.50 -14.49
C LEU A 217 -6.64 -14.48 -14.42
N SER A 218 -5.61 -14.59 -15.29
CA SER A 218 -4.42 -13.74 -15.19
C SER A 218 -4.64 -12.37 -15.83
N PRO A 219 -4.73 -11.27 -15.03
CA PRO A 219 -4.83 -9.93 -15.60
C PRO A 219 -3.51 -9.49 -16.24
N GLN A 220 -3.60 -8.56 -17.20
CA GLN A 220 -2.45 -7.80 -17.68
C GLN A 220 -1.86 -6.96 -16.54
N ASP A 221 -0.61 -6.50 -16.68
CA ASP A 221 -0.09 -5.46 -15.80
C ASP A 221 -0.69 -4.10 -16.24
N LEU A 222 -0.81 -3.16 -15.30
CA LEU A 222 -1.32 -1.82 -15.57
C LEU A 222 -0.22 -0.92 -16.13
N GLN A 223 -0.54 -0.14 -17.15
CA GLN A 223 0.29 0.98 -17.62
C GLN A 223 -0.63 2.02 -18.24
N ILE A 224 -0.80 3.17 -17.57
CA ILE A 224 -1.70 4.24 -18.00
C ILE A 224 -1.00 5.60 -18.03
N MET A 225 0.26 5.62 -18.45
CA MET A 225 1.04 6.87 -18.55
C MET A 225 0.40 7.88 -19.52
N GLN A 226 -0.23 7.41 -20.58
CA GLN A 226 -0.95 8.26 -21.54
C GLN A 226 -2.13 9.01 -20.94
N GLU A 227 -2.63 8.57 -19.78
CA GLU A 227 -3.75 9.19 -19.08
C GLU A 227 -3.30 10.27 -18.07
N LEU A 228 -2.00 10.48 -17.88
CA LEU A 228 -1.49 11.46 -16.92
C LEU A 228 -2.06 12.87 -17.12
N PRO A 229 -2.23 13.39 -18.35
CA PRO A 229 -2.84 14.71 -18.55
C PRO A 229 -4.27 14.77 -18.02
N GLU A 230 -5.06 13.70 -18.19
CA GLU A 230 -6.42 13.62 -17.67
C GLU A 230 -6.46 13.51 -16.15
N LEU A 231 -5.61 12.64 -15.58
CA LEU A 231 -5.49 12.50 -14.12
C LEU A 231 -5.07 13.80 -13.45
N ALA A 232 -4.18 14.57 -14.07
CA ALA A 232 -3.79 15.90 -13.60
C ALA A 232 -4.96 16.91 -13.64
N LYS A 233 -5.79 16.88 -14.69
CA LYS A 233 -7.01 17.71 -14.79
C LYS A 233 -8.04 17.34 -13.72
N LEU A 234 -8.17 16.07 -13.41
CA LEU A 234 -9.06 15.57 -12.34
C LEU A 234 -8.51 15.86 -10.94
N LYS A 235 -7.33 16.48 -10.82
CA LYS A 235 -6.66 16.81 -9.56
C LYS A 235 -6.44 15.57 -8.67
N ILE A 236 -6.13 14.43 -9.30
CA ILE A 236 -5.72 13.23 -8.57
C ILE A 236 -4.50 13.58 -7.70
N ALA A 237 -4.59 13.29 -6.40
CA ALA A 237 -3.56 13.71 -5.45
C ALA A 237 -2.29 12.87 -5.53
N SER A 238 -2.41 11.55 -5.81
CA SER A 238 -1.28 10.63 -5.82
C SER A 238 -1.42 9.57 -6.90
N LEU A 239 -0.29 9.29 -7.57
CA LEU A 239 -0.13 8.26 -8.59
C LEU A 239 0.72 7.12 -8.03
N LYS A 240 0.12 5.96 -7.84
CA LYS A 240 0.76 4.82 -7.18
C LYS A 240 1.31 3.80 -8.15
N ILE A 241 2.58 3.47 -7.98
CA ILE A 241 3.24 2.35 -8.67
C ILE A 241 3.14 1.10 -7.79
N GLU A 242 2.60 -0.02 -8.32
CA GLU A 242 2.65 -1.34 -7.64
C GLU A 242 3.99 -2.01 -7.90
N GLY A 243 4.57 -2.65 -6.86
CA GLY A 243 5.83 -3.35 -7.03
C GLY A 243 6.61 -3.65 -5.75
N ARG A 244 5.95 -3.81 -4.60
CA ARG A 244 6.64 -4.05 -3.31
C ARG A 244 7.51 -5.31 -3.24
N LEU A 245 7.30 -6.27 -4.14
CA LEU A 245 8.14 -7.46 -4.29
C LEU A 245 9.22 -7.29 -5.37
N ARG A 246 9.45 -6.07 -5.85
CA ARG A 246 10.40 -5.74 -6.92
C ARG A 246 11.61 -5.00 -6.36
N GLY A 247 12.76 -5.22 -7.00
CA GLY A 247 14.01 -4.55 -6.67
C GLY A 247 14.21 -3.22 -7.41
N PRO A 248 15.38 -2.58 -7.22
CA PRO A 248 15.75 -1.34 -7.90
C PRO A 248 15.72 -1.43 -9.43
N ASP A 249 16.02 -2.58 -9.99
CA ASP A 249 16.00 -2.91 -11.42
C ASP A 249 14.63 -2.70 -12.09
N TYR A 250 13.55 -2.79 -11.32
CA TYR A 250 12.21 -2.44 -11.76
C TYR A 250 11.81 -1.03 -11.33
N VAL A 251 12.06 -0.68 -10.07
CA VAL A 251 11.54 0.57 -9.48
C VAL A 251 12.18 1.79 -10.14
N VAL A 252 13.51 1.78 -10.36
CA VAL A 252 14.23 2.94 -10.91
C VAL A 252 13.75 3.32 -12.31
N PRO A 253 13.73 2.42 -13.31
CA PRO A 253 13.31 2.80 -14.66
C PRO A 253 11.83 3.23 -14.71
N VAL A 254 10.95 2.59 -13.93
CA VAL A 254 9.53 2.96 -13.87
C VAL A 254 9.36 4.35 -13.25
N VAL A 255 9.96 4.61 -12.10
CA VAL A 255 9.86 5.91 -11.42
C VAL A 255 10.44 7.03 -12.28
N LYS A 256 11.61 6.83 -12.90
CA LYS A 256 12.22 7.81 -13.81
C LYS A 256 11.30 8.15 -15.00
N ALA A 257 10.68 7.15 -15.60
CA ALA A 257 9.78 7.38 -16.73
C ALA A 257 8.54 8.18 -16.31
N TYR A 258 7.89 7.82 -15.19
CA TYR A 258 6.75 8.58 -14.67
C TYR A 258 7.14 9.98 -14.18
N ARG A 259 8.32 10.14 -13.57
CA ARG A 259 8.82 11.46 -13.16
C ARG A 259 9.01 12.37 -14.36
N LYS A 260 9.71 11.87 -15.39
CA LYS A 260 9.90 12.60 -16.64
C LYS A 260 8.55 12.96 -17.29
N ALA A 261 7.62 12.01 -17.36
CA ALA A 261 6.29 12.26 -17.87
C ALA A 261 5.55 13.39 -17.12
N LEU A 262 5.62 13.41 -15.79
CA LEU A 262 5.00 14.45 -14.96
C LEU A 262 5.68 15.82 -15.10
N ASP A 263 6.98 15.85 -15.37
CA ASP A 263 7.74 17.09 -15.53
C ASP A 263 7.55 17.72 -16.92
N GLU A 264 7.26 16.90 -17.93
CA GLU A 264 7.16 17.29 -19.35
C GLU A 264 5.71 17.34 -19.88
N LEU A 265 4.69 17.18 -19.03
CA LEU A 265 3.30 17.22 -19.49
C LEU A 265 3.00 18.45 -20.37
N PRO A 266 2.31 18.27 -21.50
CA PRO A 266 1.65 17.03 -21.96
C PRO A 266 2.50 16.12 -22.86
N GLU A 267 3.80 16.37 -23.01
CA GLU A 267 4.71 15.61 -23.89
C GLU A 267 5.06 14.26 -23.28
N LEU A 268 4.64 13.17 -23.92
CA LEU A 268 4.76 11.81 -23.39
C LEU A 268 5.57 10.83 -24.25
N GLU A 269 6.06 11.25 -25.43
CA GLU A 269 6.70 10.34 -26.37
C GLU A 269 7.94 9.64 -25.78
N GLU A 270 8.86 10.43 -25.25
CA GLU A 270 10.07 9.87 -24.64
C GLU A 270 9.79 9.05 -23.38
N PRO A 271 8.99 9.54 -22.40
CA PRO A 271 8.56 8.72 -21.26
C PRO A 271 7.90 7.39 -21.64
N LEU A 272 7.03 7.37 -22.65
CA LEU A 272 6.43 6.14 -23.16
C LEU A 272 7.45 5.19 -23.76
N ASN A 273 8.47 5.69 -24.44
CA ASN A 273 9.57 4.88 -24.96
C ASN A 273 10.44 4.30 -23.82
N MET A 274 10.64 5.06 -22.73
CA MET A 274 11.33 4.58 -21.54
C MET A 274 10.55 3.44 -20.87
N ILE A 275 9.24 3.62 -20.66
CA ILE A 275 8.41 2.63 -19.95
C ILE A 275 8.26 1.32 -20.74
N ARG A 276 8.24 1.37 -22.08
CA ARG A 276 8.20 0.17 -22.93
C ARG A 276 9.42 -0.73 -22.78
N ARG A 277 10.55 -0.18 -22.33
CA ARG A 277 11.80 -0.92 -22.09
C ARG A 277 11.88 -1.54 -20.70
N THR A 278 10.92 -1.25 -19.80
CA THR A 278 10.93 -1.84 -18.47
C THR A 278 10.57 -3.33 -18.50
N ILE A 279 11.05 -4.05 -17.50
CA ILE A 279 10.78 -5.47 -17.35
C ILE A 279 9.41 -5.64 -16.68
N SER A 280 8.42 -6.09 -17.45
CA SER A 280 7.04 -6.27 -16.97
C SER A 280 6.36 -7.43 -17.69
N ARG A 281 5.13 -7.75 -17.32
CA ARG A 281 4.22 -8.50 -18.18
C ARG A 281 3.68 -7.60 -19.29
N PRO A 282 3.02 -8.17 -20.32
CA PRO A 282 2.21 -7.36 -21.22
C PRO A 282 1.27 -6.47 -20.41
N ALA A 283 1.30 -5.17 -20.73
CA ALA A 283 0.60 -4.15 -19.98
C ALA A 283 -0.57 -3.58 -20.80
N GLY A 284 -1.60 -3.14 -20.08
CA GLY A 284 -2.79 -2.52 -20.65
C GLY A 284 -3.34 -1.43 -19.75
N SER A 285 -4.47 -0.85 -20.17
CA SER A 285 -5.15 0.22 -19.44
C SER A 285 -5.94 -0.25 -18.20
N GLY A 286 -5.86 -1.52 -17.85
CA GLY A 286 -6.69 -2.07 -16.77
C GLY A 286 -8.17 -1.97 -17.09
N ALA A 287 -8.95 -1.49 -16.12
CA ALA A 287 -10.40 -1.30 -16.23
C ALA A 287 -10.82 0.07 -16.79
N LEU A 288 -9.89 1.00 -17.06
CA LEU A 288 -10.21 2.38 -17.39
C LEU A 288 -11.18 2.53 -18.58
N TYR A 289 -11.09 1.67 -19.58
CA TYR A 289 -11.91 1.71 -20.78
C TYR A 289 -12.84 0.49 -20.91
N GLY A 290 -13.14 -0.16 -19.80
CA GLY A 290 -13.97 -1.36 -19.72
C GLY A 290 -13.20 -2.60 -19.26
N PHE A 291 -13.87 -3.75 -19.23
CA PHE A 291 -13.37 -4.92 -18.53
C PHE A 291 -12.93 -6.06 -19.45
N ASP A 292 -13.26 -6.01 -20.74
CA ASP A 292 -13.02 -7.10 -21.71
C ASP A 292 -11.55 -7.44 -21.90
N LYS A 293 -10.67 -6.43 -21.76
CA LYS A 293 -9.22 -6.57 -21.92
C LYS A 293 -8.47 -6.70 -20.58
N LEU A 294 -9.19 -6.80 -19.47
CA LEU A 294 -8.55 -6.89 -18.16
C LEU A 294 -7.73 -8.19 -18.02
N ILE A 295 -8.21 -9.29 -18.58
CA ILE A 295 -7.57 -10.59 -18.53
C ILE A 295 -6.73 -10.80 -19.80
N SER A 296 -5.48 -11.23 -19.63
CA SER A 296 -4.65 -11.74 -20.71
C SER A 296 -4.81 -13.26 -20.79
N SER A 297 -5.51 -13.74 -21.81
CA SER A 297 -5.57 -15.18 -22.10
C SER A 297 -4.36 -15.68 -22.91
N ASP A 298 -3.38 -14.81 -23.16
CA ASP A 298 -2.16 -15.18 -23.88
C ASP A 298 -1.27 -16.04 -22.96
N PRO A 299 -1.01 -17.29 -23.31
CA PRO A 299 -0.07 -18.15 -22.57
C PRO A 299 1.35 -17.56 -22.50
N GLN A 300 1.72 -16.68 -23.44
CA GLN A 300 3.02 -16.01 -23.48
C GLN A 300 3.07 -14.74 -22.61
N ALA A 301 2.00 -14.36 -21.94
CA ALA A 301 1.94 -13.22 -21.04
C ALA A 301 2.71 -13.49 -19.71
N VAL A 302 3.96 -13.91 -19.82
CA VAL A 302 4.87 -14.11 -18.70
C VAL A 302 5.53 -12.81 -18.27
N PHE A 303 5.91 -12.73 -17.00
CA PHE A 303 6.73 -11.62 -16.53
C PHE A 303 8.13 -11.73 -17.11
N GLY A 304 8.63 -10.66 -17.69
CA GLY A 304 9.96 -10.57 -18.26
C GLY A 304 9.94 -9.97 -19.66
N ARG A 305 11.11 -9.54 -20.13
CA ARG A 305 11.33 -9.07 -21.50
C ARG A 305 12.06 -10.15 -22.27
N LYS A 306 11.53 -10.55 -23.44
CA LYS A 306 12.19 -11.56 -24.28
C LYS A 306 13.58 -11.05 -24.67
N ALA A 307 14.60 -11.80 -24.28
CA ALA A 307 16.00 -11.47 -24.56
C ALA A 307 16.55 -12.21 -25.77
N GLY A 308 15.99 -13.36 -26.09
CA GLY A 308 16.45 -14.12 -27.26
C GLY A 308 15.69 -15.44 -27.47
N GLU A 309 16.08 -16.14 -28.52
CA GLU A 309 15.63 -17.46 -28.84
C GLU A 309 16.79 -18.45 -28.68
N ILE A 310 16.57 -19.54 -27.94
CA ILE A 310 17.58 -20.54 -27.68
C ILE A 310 17.58 -21.47 -28.89
N THR A 311 18.68 -21.47 -29.66
CA THR A 311 18.83 -22.22 -30.89
C THR A 311 19.43 -23.60 -30.67
N ALA A 312 20.17 -23.79 -29.57
CA ALA A 312 20.72 -25.10 -29.22
C ALA A 312 20.98 -25.19 -27.71
N VAL A 313 20.80 -26.37 -27.13
CA VAL A 313 21.19 -26.71 -25.76
C VAL A 313 22.02 -27.99 -25.81
N ASN A 314 23.16 -28.00 -25.13
CA ASN A 314 24.02 -29.17 -24.98
C ASN A 314 24.54 -29.29 -23.55
N HIS A 315 25.37 -30.28 -23.26
CA HIS A 315 25.88 -30.53 -21.89
C HIS A 315 26.80 -29.42 -21.34
N ASN A 316 27.34 -28.54 -22.21
CA ASN A 316 28.24 -27.45 -21.82
C ASN A 316 27.52 -26.11 -21.68
N GLY A 317 26.34 -25.96 -22.26
CA GLY A 317 25.64 -24.70 -22.26
C GLY A 317 24.51 -24.60 -23.28
N MET A 318 24.11 -23.34 -23.55
CA MET A 318 23.11 -23.02 -24.57
C MET A 318 23.61 -21.93 -25.53
N THR A 319 23.19 -22.03 -26.79
CA THR A 319 23.38 -21.00 -27.82
C THR A 319 22.10 -20.19 -27.95
N VAL A 320 22.22 -18.87 -27.91
CA VAL A 320 21.08 -17.93 -27.91
C VAL A 320 21.28 -16.90 -29.01
N ARG A 321 20.27 -16.72 -29.87
CA ARG A 321 20.16 -15.60 -30.79
C ARG A 321 19.42 -14.46 -30.07
N LEU A 322 20.12 -13.37 -29.77
CA LEU A 322 19.60 -12.27 -28.98
C LEU A 322 18.68 -11.35 -29.79
N CYS A 323 17.58 -10.94 -29.18
CA CYS A 323 16.71 -9.85 -29.66
C CYS A 323 16.73 -8.64 -28.71
N ASP A 324 17.43 -8.73 -27.58
CA ASP A 324 17.69 -7.67 -26.63
C ASP A 324 19.11 -7.78 -26.09
N ARG A 325 19.63 -6.69 -25.50
CA ARG A 325 20.93 -6.68 -24.85
C ARG A 325 20.91 -7.50 -23.58
N ILE A 326 21.95 -8.28 -23.33
CA ILE A 326 22.19 -8.95 -22.04
C ILE A 326 23.55 -8.52 -21.47
N HIS A 327 23.66 -8.56 -20.13
CA HIS A 327 24.85 -8.15 -19.39
C HIS A 327 25.11 -9.12 -18.24
N LEU A 328 26.38 -9.33 -17.85
CA LEU A 328 26.71 -10.14 -16.66
C LEU A 328 25.96 -9.63 -15.44
N GLY A 329 25.42 -10.56 -14.64
CA GLY A 329 24.56 -10.28 -13.48
C GLY A 329 23.08 -10.05 -13.82
N ASP A 330 22.68 -10.06 -15.12
CA ASP A 330 21.26 -10.07 -15.46
C ASP A 330 20.58 -11.36 -14.96
N LYS A 331 19.37 -11.23 -14.43
CA LYS A 331 18.53 -12.36 -14.02
C LYS A 331 17.74 -12.85 -15.21
N LEU A 332 18.02 -14.06 -15.64
CA LEU A 332 17.45 -14.66 -16.83
C LEU A 332 16.54 -15.85 -16.49
N ARG A 333 15.62 -16.18 -17.40
CA ARG A 333 14.74 -17.35 -17.30
C ARG A 333 14.52 -18.00 -18.66
N ILE A 334 14.55 -19.32 -18.68
CA ILE A 334 14.20 -20.14 -19.84
C ILE A 334 12.71 -20.48 -19.77
N ILE A 335 12.00 -20.22 -20.86
CA ILE A 335 10.56 -20.47 -21.00
C ILE A 335 10.35 -21.20 -22.31
N ASN A 336 9.57 -22.28 -22.28
CA ASN A 336 9.19 -22.99 -23.51
C ASN A 336 7.96 -22.34 -24.18
N SER A 337 7.63 -22.76 -25.39
CA SER A 337 6.49 -22.23 -26.15
C SER A 337 5.12 -22.43 -25.50
N THR A 338 5.00 -23.27 -24.47
CA THR A 338 3.79 -23.48 -23.66
C THR A 338 3.76 -22.60 -22.43
N SER A 339 4.71 -21.65 -22.29
CA SER A 339 4.89 -20.75 -21.13
C SER A 339 5.27 -21.46 -19.83
N ALA A 340 5.70 -22.71 -19.88
CA ALA A 340 6.28 -23.37 -18.73
C ALA A 340 7.67 -22.81 -18.46
N SER A 341 7.87 -22.30 -17.23
CA SER A 341 9.19 -21.88 -16.76
C SER A 341 10.03 -23.11 -16.46
N LEU A 342 11.17 -23.25 -17.12
CA LEU A 342 12.04 -24.41 -16.98
C LEU A 342 13.18 -24.15 -16.01
N SER A 343 13.83 -22.98 -16.08
CA SER A 343 14.97 -22.62 -15.24
C SER A 343 15.12 -21.12 -15.13
N GLY A 344 15.48 -20.63 -13.95
CA GLY A 344 15.90 -19.26 -13.70
C GLY A 344 17.33 -19.22 -13.17
N PHE A 345 18.15 -18.29 -13.64
CA PHE A 345 19.57 -18.18 -13.27
C PHE A 345 20.06 -16.73 -13.40
N GLU A 346 21.18 -16.45 -12.76
CA GLU A 346 21.93 -15.19 -12.93
C GLU A 346 23.03 -15.43 -13.97
N LEU A 347 23.19 -14.49 -14.90
CA LEU A 347 24.13 -14.58 -15.98
C LEU A 347 25.56 -14.28 -15.49
N THR A 348 26.36 -15.29 -15.35
CA THR A 348 27.73 -15.20 -14.83
C THR A 348 28.81 -15.19 -15.91
N GLN A 349 28.54 -15.77 -17.09
CA GLN A 349 29.47 -15.80 -18.22
C GLN A 349 28.73 -15.70 -19.54
N ILE A 350 29.34 -15.03 -20.52
CA ILE A 350 28.83 -14.92 -21.90
C ILE A 350 30.01 -15.07 -22.85
N PHE A 351 29.86 -15.88 -23.89
CA PHE A 351 30.82 -15.97 -24.97
C PHE A 351 30.18 -15.49 -26.28
N SER A 352 30.87 -14.58 -26.96
CA SER A 352 30.51 -14.15 -28.33
C SER A 352 31.70 -14.37 -29.21
N ARG A 353 31.51 -15.10 -30.34
CA ARG A 353 32.59 -15.51 -31.27
C ARG A 353 33.77 -16.15 -30.53
N ASN A 354 33.49 -17.06 -29.59
CA ASN A 354 34.45 -17.76 -28.73
C ASN A 354 35.29 -16.86 -27.79
N GLN A 355 34.96 -15.60 -27.61
CA GLN A 355 35.58 -14.72 -26.64
C GLN A 355 34.62 -14.42 -25.51
N GLU A 356 35.11 -14.45 -24.27
CA GLU A 356 34.35 -14.04 -23.11
C GLU A 356 34.10 -12.52 -23.14
N VAL A 357 32.82 -12.13 -22.93
CA VAL A 357 32.41 -10.74 -22.96
C VAL A 357 31.55 -10.41 -21.75
N SER A 358 31.56 -9.16 -21.28
CA SER A 358 30.71 -8.71 -20.17
C SER A 358 29.28 -8.39 -20.61
N SER A 359 29.04 -8.16 -21.90
CA SER A 359 27.71 -7.89 -22.46
C SER A 359 27.64 -8.25 -23.94
N ALA A 360 26.42 -8.48 -24.42
CA ALA A 360 26.16 -8.70 -25.84
C ALA A 360 24.88 -7.98 -26.27
N ASN A 361 24.90 -7.40 -27.47
CA ASN A 361 23.79 -6.60 -28.00
C ASN A 361 22.77 -7.45 -28.76
N SER A 362 21.58 -6.88 -28.98
CA SER A 362 20.55 -7.43 -29.88
C SER A 362 21.17 -7.77 -31.27
N GLY A 363 20.72 -8.86 -31.88
CA GLY A 363 21.23 -9.40 -33.17
C GLY A 363 22.44 -10.30 -33.02
N SER A 364 23.11 -10.34 -31.86
CA SER A 364 24.25 -11.23 -31.63
C SER A 364 23.80 -12.67 -31.35
N THR A 365 24.66 -13.63 -31.73
CA THR A 365 24.57 -15.01 -31.27
C THR A 365 25.61 -15.24 -30.20
N VAL A 366 25.18 -15.71 -29.03
CA VAL A 366 26.06 -15.93 -27.88
C VAL A 366 25.95 -17.36 -27.38
N PHE A 367 27.00 -17.81 -26.69
CA PHE A 367 27.01 -19.05 -25.95
C PHE A 367 27.02 -18.71 -24.44
N ILE A 368 26.08 -19.30 -23.69
CA ILE A 368 25.99 -19.18 -22.22
C ILE A 368 26.33 -20.54 -21.63
N PRO A 369 27.45 -20.68 -20.90
CA PRO A 369 27.83 -21.94 -20.29
C PRO A 369 26.93 -22.30 -19.12
N GLY A 370 26.72 -23.58 -18.87
CA GLY A 370 25.91 -24.07 -17.77
C GLY A 370 25.15 -25.36 -18.10
N ARG A 371 24.46 -25.92 -17.12
CA ARG A 371 23.56 -27.05 -17.33
C ARG A 371 22.12 -26.55 -17.41
N PHE A 372 21.53 -26.67 -18.57
CA PHE A 372 20.16 -26.21 -18.81
C PHE A 372 19.24 -27.38 -19.17
N PRO A 373 17.95 -27.33 -18.79
CA PRO A 373 17.01 -28.38 -19.10
C PRO A 373 16.78 -28.47 -20.63
N ALA A 374 16.90 -29.66 -21.18
CA ALA A 374 16.37 -29.94 -22.51
C ALA A 374 14.85 -30.06 -22.40
N ALA A 375 14.13 -29.45 -23.32
CA ALA A 375 12.68 -29.57 -23.40
C ALA A 375 12.22 -29.51 -24.85
N ASP A 376 11.11 -30.18 -25.14
CA ASP A 376 10.48 -30.12 -26.42
C ASP A 376 9.91 -28.75 -26.74
N GLY A 377 9.98 -28.34 -27.99
CA GLY A 377 9.45 -27.07 -28.47
C GLY A 377 10.46 -25.92 -28.51
N VAL A 378 9.98 -24.76 -28.90
CA VAL A 378 10.82 -23.55 -29.02
C VAL A 378 11.10 -22.99 -27.62
N LEU A 379 12.37 -22.82 -27.30
CA LEU A 379 12.83 -22.24 -26.03
C LEU A 379 13.17 -20.78 -26.23
N HIS A 380 12.72 -19.97 -25.30
CA HIS A 380 12.97 -18.54 -25.26
C HIS A 380 13.72 -18.15 -24.00
N LEU A 381 14.67 -17.20 -24.14
CA LEU A 381 15.34 -16.56 -23.02
C LEU A 381 14.62 -15.26 -22.69
N TYR A 382 14.24 -15.10 -21.42
CA TYR A 382 13.63 -13.88 -20.89
C TYR A 382 14.51 -13.21 -19.85
N LYS A 383 14.61 -11.90 -19.93
CA LYS A 383 15.24 -11.07 -18.90
C LYS A 383 14.22 -10.76 -17.82
N MET A 384 14.54 -11.09 -16.56
CA MET A 384 13.69 -10.96 -15.38
C MET A 384 14.13 -9.82 -14.47
N GLY A 385 15.39 -9.40 -14.56
CA GLY A 385 16.02 -8.30 -13.85
C GLY A 385 17.29 -7.86 -14.56
N GLU A 386 17.66 -6.59 -14.44
CA GLU A 386 18.86 -6.00 -15.01
C GLU A 386 19.90 -5.71 -13.92
N ASN A 387 21.16 -6.09 -14.19
CA ASN A 387 22.27 -5.63 -13.39
C ASN A 387 22.59 -4.16 -13.74
N GLY A 388 22.97 -3.35 -12.74
CA GLY A 388 23.34 -1.94 -12.93
C GLY A 388 22.64 -0.95 -12.00
N TYR A 389 21.79 -1.45 -11.11
CA TYR A 389 21.10 -0.66 -10.09
C TYR A 389 21.51 -1.15 -8.69
N ASP A 390 22.69 -0.71 -8.20
CA ASP A 390 23.19 -1.03 -6.87
C ASP A 390 23.10 0.20 -5.95
N PHE A 391 22.21 0.15 -4.98
CA PHE A 391 22.01 1.17 -3.96
C PHE A 391 22.37 0.68 -2.54
N LYS A 392 22.96 -0.51 -2.39
CA LYS A 392 23.28 -1.12 -1.09
C LYS A 392 24.19 -0.24 -0.26
N ARG A 393 25.27 0.31 -0.89
CA ARG A 393 26.19 1.22 -0.20
C ARG A 393 25.46 2.47 0.30
N GLN A 394 24.60 3.06 -0.52
CA GLN A 394 23.82 4.26 -0.18
C GLN A 394 22.82 3.97 0.94
N ALA A 395 22.12 2.82 0.88
CA ALA A 395 21.20 2.36 1.91
C ALA A 395 21.93 2.07 3.23
N GLY A 396 23.13 1.47 3.17
CA GLY A 396 23.96 1.22 4.35
C GLY A 396 24.47 2.51 5.03
N ALA A 397 24.68 3.57 4.24
CA ALA A 397 25.17 4.87 4.69
C ALA A 397 24.05 5.85 5.10
N LEU A 398 22.79 5.40 5.23
CA LEU A 398 21.72 6.28 5.67
C LEU A 398 21.99 6.86 7.06
N PRO A 399 21.60 8.13 7.28
CA PRO A 399 21.83 8.79 8.55
C PRO A 399 21.11 8.10 9.69
N GLU A 400 21.72 8.05 10.85
CA GLU A 400 21.03 7.70 12.08
C GLU A 400 19.98 8.77 12.40
N PRO A 401 18.82 8.40 12.95
CA PRO A 401 17.78 9.34 13.30
C PRO A 401 18.27 10.29 14.40
N ARG A 402 18.00 11.58 14.26
CA ARG A 402 18.33 12.59 15.24
C ARG A 402 17.10 13.40 15.61
N GLN A 403 16.93 13.64 16.89
CA GLN A 403 15.85 14.49 17.35
C GLN A 403 16.14 15.96 17.00
N GLY A 404 15.28 16.58 16.20
CA GLY A 404 15.38 18.01 15.90
C GLY A 404 14.88 18.83 17.08
N ILE A 405 15.65 19.81 17.53
CA ILE A 405 15.29 20.75 18.58
C ILE A 405 15.22 22.15 17.98
N ASN A 406 14.07 22.79 18.07
CA ASN A 406 13.92 24.18 17.63
C ASN A 406 14.63 25.11 18.63
N LEU A 407 15.48 25.99 18.11
CA LEU A 407 16.27 26.92 18.90
C LEU A 407 15.97 28.35 18.46
N ALA A 408 15.55 29.19 19.37
CA ALA A 408 15.54 30.65 19.20
C ALA A 408 16.77 31.22 19.92
N ILE A 409 17.55 32.04 19.22
CA ILE A 409 18.85 32.55 19.69
C ILE A 409 18.78 34.06 19.76
N GLU A 410 19.19 34.64 20.89
CA GLU A 410 19.34 36.07 21.09
C GLU A 410 20.74 36.36 21.67
N LEU A 411 21.48 37.29 21.09
CA LEU A 411 22.79 37.72 21.54
C LEU A 411 22.74 39.23 21.82
N ASP A 412 22.99 39.62 23.08
CA ASP A 412 22.97 41.01 23.54
C ASP A 412 24.11 41.31 24.55
N GLU A 413 24.01 42.40 25.26
CA GLU A 413 24.98 42.84 26.28
C GLU A 413 25.07 41.90 27.49
N ASN A 414 24.03 41.10 27.78
CA ASN A 414 23.99 40.12 28.87
C ASN A 414 24.61 38.77 28.46
N GLY A 415 24.78 38.52 27.15
CA GLY A 415 25.35 37.29 26.60
C GLY A 415 24.51 36.64 25.55
N LEU A 416 24.65 35.32 25.42
CA LEU A 416 23.93 34.49 24.46
C LEU A 416 22.80 33.74 25.16
N HIS A 417 21.57 34.05 24.78
CA HIS A 417 20.35 33.40 25.28
C HIS A 417 19.82 32.47 24.23
N ILE A 418 19.57 31.21 24.60
CA ILE A 418 19.02 30.18 23.68
C ILE A 418 17.80 29.57 24.33
N THR A 419 16.66 29.73 23.67
CA THR A 419 15.40 29.13 24.09
C THR A 419 15.13 27.89 23.20
N ALA A 420 14.95 26.73 23.83
CA ALA A 420 14.38 25.54 23.24
C ALA A 420 12.95 25.37 23.79
N PRO A 421 11.90 25.72 23.01
CA PRO A 421 10.52 25.72 23.51
C PRO A 421 10.14 24.36 24.13
N GLU A 422 9.46 24.38 25.26
CA GLU A 422 9.00 23.21 26.04
C GLU A 422 10.12 22.35 26.66
N LEU A 423 11.40 22.71 26.47
CA LEU A 423 12.55 21.98 27.03
C LEU A 423 13.32 22.81 28.04
N LEU A 424 13.99 23.85 27.61
CA LEU A 424 14.77 24.72 28.49
C LEU A 424 15.08 26.10 27.86
N GLU A 425 15.36 27.06 28.75
CA GLU A 425 16.05 28.30 28.43
C GLU A 425 17.51 28.18 28.90
N PHE A 426 18.45 28.60 28.09
CA PHE A 426 19.88 28.45 28.38
C PHE A 426 20.58 29.81 28.19
N GLU A 427 21.34 30.20 29.18
CA GLU A 427 22.05 31.46 29.19
C GLU A 427 23.54 31.24 29.27
N PHE A 428 24.27 31.90 28.38
CA PHE A 428 25.72 31.95 28.42
C PHE A 428 26.12 33.43 28.72
N HIS A 429 26.79 33.63 29.84
CA HIS A 429 27.15 34.96 30.33
C HIS A 429 28.06 35.72 29.37
N SER A 430 28.05 37.05 29.48
CA SER A 430 28.76 38.01 28.64
C SER A 430 30.30 37.82 28.60
N GLU A 431 30.89 37.14 29.60
CA GLU A 431 32.34 36.83 29.65
C GLU A 431 32.86 36.07 28.43
N ASN A 432 31.98 35.38 27.72
CA ASN A 432 32.30 34.66 26.47
C ASN A 432 32.31 35.56 25.23
N PHE A 433 31.88 36.80 25.36
CA PHE A 433 31.70 37.73 24.25
C PHE A 433 32.37 39.07 24.55
N ALA A 434 33.28 39.50 23.65
CA ALA A 434 33.93 40.81 23.73
C ALA A 434 33.26 41.79 22.76
N SER A 435 33.41 43.09 22.96
CA SER A 435 33.02 44.09 21.96
C SER A 435 33.84 43.90 20.72
N ALA A 436 33.22 43.83 19.54
CA ALA A 436 33.89 43.56 18.29
C ALA A 436 34.52 44.83 17.71
N GLU A 437 35.86 44.83 17.51
CA GLU A 437 36.59 45.93 16.84
C GLU A 437 36.67 45.72 15.33
N LYS A 438 36.89 44.50 14.84
CA LYS A 438 37.12 44.18 13.43
C LYS A 438 36.19 43.13 12.81
N CYS A 439 35.76 42.14 13.59
CA CYS A 439 34.95 41.03 13.07
C CYS A 439 33.88 40.66 14.11
N ALA A 440 32.65 41.02 13.87
CA ALA A 440 31.52 40.68 14.74
C ALA A 440 30.93 39.32 14.37
N VAL A 441 30.40 38.61 15.37
CA VAL A 441 29.59 37.41 15.17
C VAL A 441 28.36 37.79 14.35
N SER A 442 28.10 37.10 13.27
CA SER A 442 26.94 37.28 12.40
C SER A 442 25.80 36.31 12.76
N GLU A 443 24.59 36.63 12.34
CA GLU A 443 23.45 35.69 12.43
C GLU A 443 23.75 34.36 11.72
N GLN A 444 24.48 34.43 10.60
CA GLN A 444 24.90 33.24 9.84
C GLN A 444 25.85 32.35 10.65
N ASP A 445 26.81 32.97 11.40
CA ASP A 445 27.73 32.20 12.26
C ASP A 445 26.99 31.46 13.36
N LEU A 446 26.02 32.08 14.02
CA LEU A 446 25.17 31.46 15.04
C LEU A 446 24.31 30.37 14.41
N GLN A 447 23.71 30.65 13.27
CA GLN A 447 22.89 29.68 12.55
C GLN A 447 23.70 28.44 12.16
N GLU A 448 24.89 28.60 11.56
CA GLU A 448 25.78 27.51 11.19
C GLU A 448 26.22 26.68 12.38
N VAL A 449 26.64 27.33 13.46
CA VAL A 449 27.17 26.64 14.64
C VAL A 449 26.06 25.85 15.35
N PHE A 450 24.91 26.45 15.61
CA PHE A 450 23.84 25.83 16.40
C PHE A 450 22.91 24.92 15.58
N SER A 451 22.90 25.02 14.25
CA SER A 451 22.25 24.03 13.37
C SER A 451 23.06 22.73 13.21
N ALA A 452 24.24 22.63 13.82
CA ALA A 452 25.04 21.43 13.76
C ALA A 452 24.39 20.25 14.52
N THR A 453 24.88 19.06 14.24
CA THR A 453 24.39 17.81 14.83
C THR A 453 25.31 17.29 15.92
N SER A 454 24.75 16.68 16.95
CA SER A 454 25.41 15.73 17.85
C SER A 454 25.03 14.29 17.51
N ASP A 455 25.41 13.32 18.33
CA ASP A 455 25.10 11.91 18.11
C ASP A 455 23.58 11.64 18.04
N SER A 456 22.80 12.28 18.91
CA SER A 456 21.34 12.06 19.04
C SER A 456 20.47 13.27 18.71
N LEU A 457 21.05 14.50 18.67
CA LEU A 457 20.30 15.74 18.51
C LEU A 457 20.75 16.55 17.28
N ARG A 458 19.84 17.35 16.76
CA ARG A 458 20.10 18.37 15.72
C ARG A 458 19.42 19.66 16.13
N GLY A 459 20.16 20.77 16.16
CA GLY A 459 19.58 22.09 16.31
C GLY A 459 18.86 22.52 15.03
N ASN A 460 17.65 23.03 15.18
CA ASN A 460 16.89 23.72 14.13
C ASN A 460 16.77 25.18 14.59
N VAL A 461 17.66 26.03 14.13
CA VAL A 461 17.64 27.46 14.47
C VAL A 461 16.47 28.11 13.75
N VAL A 462 15.43 28.50 14.49
CA VAL A 462 14.19 29.09 13.97
C VAL A 462 14.21 30.61 13.94
N SER A 463 15.02 31.23 14.81
CA SER A 463 15.26 32.68 14.83
C SER A 463 16.62 33.02 15.43
N VAL A 464 17.24 34.07 14.91
CA VAL A 464 18.43 34.68 15.48
C VAL A 464 18.20 36.18 15.60
N LYS A 465 18.52 36.76 16.74
CA LYS A 465 18.53 38.19 16.94
C LYS A 465 19.86 38.61 17.60
N ILE A 466 20.49 39.64 17.09
CA ILE A 466 21.75 40.19 17.63
C ILE A 466 21.52 41.66 17.91
N SER A 467 21.74 42.06 19.17
CA SER A 467 21.74 43.45 19.61
C SER A 467 23.15 43.86 19.97
N GLY A 468 23.76 44.77 19.19
CA GLY A 468 25.14 45.19 19.37
C GLY A 468 26.13 44.51 18.43
N LYS A 469 27.44 44.76 18.66
CA LYS A 469 28.53 44.14 17.90
C LYS A 469 29.43 43.33 18.82
N TRP A 470 29.32 42.01 18.72
CA TRP A 470 29.99 41.09 19.65
C TRP A 470 31.00 40.23 18.90
N PHE A 471 32.10 39.90 19.53
CA PHE A 471 33.13 38.99 19.07
C PHE A 471 33.20 37.78 19.96
N ALA A 472 33.17 36.59 19.37
CA ALA A 472 33.50 35.33 20.02
C ALA A 472 34.25 34.43 19.04
N PRO A 473 35.38 33.82 19.45
CA PRO A 473 36.02 32.79 18.62
C PRO A 473 35.08 31.65 18.27
N ARG A 474 35.17 31.12 17.05
CA ARG A 474 34.32 30.00 16.62
C ARG A 474 34.48 28.74 17.50
N SER A 475 35.66 28.59 18.13
CA SER A 475 35.89 27.54 19.14
C SER A 475 35.04 27.71 20.39
N VAL A 476 34.87 28.96 20.86
CA VAL A 476 33.99 29.29 21.99
C VAL A 476 32.54 28.94 21.64
N LEU A 477 32.04 29.42 20.51
CA LEU A 477 30.66 29.09 20.06
C LEU A 477 30.42 27.57 19.95
N LYS A 478 31.41 26.82 19.47
CA LYS A 478 31.33 25.35 19.43
C LYS A 478 31.29 24.67 20.80
N ASN A 479 31.99 25.25 21.79
CA ASN A 479 31.96 24.76 23.16
C ASN A 479 30.56 25.04 23.79
N LEU A 480 30.06 26.27 23.65
CA LEU A 480 28.73 26.65 24.12
C LEU A 480 27.63 25.75 23.54
N ARG A 481 27.74 25.42 22.24
CA ARG A 481 26.86 24.44 21.62
C ARG A 481 26.95 23.05 22.28
N ARG A 482 28.15 22.56 22.62
CA ARG A 482 28.31 21.25 23.27
C ARG A 482 27.64 21.24 24.64
N GLU A 483 27.80 22.32 25.40
CA GLU A 483 27.16 22.49 26.72
C GLU A 483 25.63 22.53 26.58
N LEU A 484 25.10 23.32 25.65
CA LEU A 484 23.68 23.35 25.33
C LEU A 484 23.14 21.95 24.99
N PHE A 485 23.79 21.24 24.08
CA PHE A 485 23.32 19.91 23.67
C PHE A 485 23.41 18.86 24.78
N THR A 486 24.39 18.99 25.69
CA THR A 486 24.48 18.15 26.88
C THR A 486 23.31 18.43 27.84
N ALA A 487 22.98 19.72 28.04
CA ALA A 487 21.85 20.11 28.87
C ALA A 487 20.52 19.67 28.27
N LEU A 488 20.31 19.89 26.96
CA LEU A 488 19.14 19.42 26.22
C LEU A 488 18.98 17.89 26.34
N GLN A 489 20.06 17.15 26.22
CA GLN A 489 20.02 15.69 26.31
C GLN A 489 19.61 15.19 27.71
N ARG A 490 20.01 15.91 28.78
CA ARG A 490 19.58 15.65 30.17
C ARG A 490 18.09 15.93 30.33
N GLU A 491 17.59 17.07 29.83
CA GLU A 491 16.17 17.43 29.92
C GLU A 491 15.29 16.46 29.11
N ILE A 492 15.69 16.13 27.90
CA ILE A 492 15.00 15.13 27.08
C ILE A 492 14.95 13.77 27.78
N SER A 493 16.05 13.36 28.46
CA SER A 493 16.08 12.11 29.22
C SER A 493 15.10 12.13 30.41
N LYS A 494 14.95 13.27 31.09
CA LYS A 494 13.95 13.44 32.16
C LYS A 494 12.53 13.36 31.63
N ILE A 495 12.25 14.01 30.49
CA ILE A 495 10.96 13.97 29.81
C ILE A 495 10.64 12.58 29.29
N ALA A 496 11.64 11.88 28.71
CA ALA A 496 11.49 10.51 28.23
C ALA A 496 11.18 9.49 29.35
N ALA A 497 11.53 9.82 30.60
CA ALA A 497 11.14 9.03 31.76
C ALA A 497 9.66 9.17 32.14
N GLN A 498 8.96 10.17 31.62
CA GLN A 498 7.53 10.35 31.86
C GLN A 498 6.71 9.56 30.82
N PRO A 499 5.51 9.06 31.19
CA PRO A 499 4.63 8.39 30.24
C PRO A 499 4.27 9.30 29.07
N THR A 500 4.64 8.88 27.86
CA THR A 500 4.30 9.61 26.63
C THR A 500 2.80 9.56 26.33
N ASN A 501 2.32 10.40 25.44
CA ASN A 501 0.93 10.32 24.94
C ASN A 501 0.62 8.92 24.38
N THR A 502 1.61 8.27 23.78
CA THR A 502 1.50 6.89 23.25
C THR A 502 1.36 5.88 24.39
N ASP A 503 2.09 6.03 25.49
CA ASP A 503 1.96 5.15 26.66
C ASP A 503 0.60 5.32 27.34
N ARG A 504 0.12 6.56 27.46
CA ARG A 504 -1.23 6.86 27.97
C ARG A 504 -2.31 6.27 27.06
N ALA A 505 -2.15 6.36 25.74
CA ALA A 505 -3.05 5.75 24.78
C ALA A 505 -3.06 4.20 24.93
N LYS A 506 -1.90 3.58 25.14
CA LYS A 506 -1.76 2.15 25.38
C LYS A 506 -2.49 1.71 26.64
N LEU A 507 -2.27 2.38 27.76
CA LEU A 507 -2.97 2.08 29.01
C LEU A 507 -4.48 2.25 28.87
N ARG A 508 -4.92 3.31 28.19
CA ARG A 508 -6.34 3.57 27.93
C ARG A 508 -6.96 2.47 27.05
N PHE A 509 -6.27 2.03 26.00
CA PHE A 509 -6.76 0.94 25.16
C PHE A 509 -6.94 -0.35 25.94
N PHE A 510 -5.94 -0.82 26.70
CA PHE A 510 -6.05 -2.07 27.45
C PHE A 510 -7.14 -2.02 28.50
N ARG A 511 -7.32 -0.87 29.19
CA ARG A 511 -8.44 -0.68 30.10
C ARG A 511 -9.80 -0.75 29.38
N ASP A 512 -9.94 -0.03 28.25
CA ASP A 512 -11.18 0.02 27.48
C ASP A 512 -11.48 -1.35 26.83
N TYR A 513 -10.43 -2.10 26.46
CA TYR A 513 -10.54 -3.45 25.90
C TYR A 513 -11.02 -4.46 26.94
N GLN A 514 -10.45 -4.45 28.15
CA GLN A 514 -10.87 -5.31 29.25
C GLN A 514 -12.27 -4.97 29.78
N ALA A 515 -12.73 -3.75 29.61
CA ALA A 515 -14.04 -3.29 30.05
C ALA A 515 -15.16 -3.61 29.04
N ILE A 516 -14.85 -4.23 27.90
CA ILE A 516 -15.87 -4.62 26.90
C ILE A 516 -16.83 -5.63 27.53
N LYS A 517 -18.10 -5.29 27.54
CA LYS A 517 -19.19 -6.21 27.93
C LYS A 517 -19.82 -6.77 26.65
N PRO A 518 -19.84 -8.09 26.48
CA PRO A 518 -20.52 -8.72 25.36
C PRO A 518 -22.02 -8.35 25.30
N ALA A 519 -22.59 -8.42 24.11
CA ALA A 519 -24.03 -8.30 23.95
C ALA A 519 -24.73 -9.38 24.78
N VAL A 520 -25.88 -9.02 25.42
CA VAL A 520 -26.66 -9.94 26.26
C VAL A 520 -27.16 -11.12 25.44
N ASN A 521 -27.59 -10.87 24.20
CA ASN A 521 -27.89 -11.91 23.21
C ASN A 521 -26.80 -11.88 22.13
N ILE A 522 -25.93 -12.87 22.10
CA ILE A 522 -24.78 -12.93 21.15
C ILE A 522 -25.20 -13.42 19.77
N ASN A 523 -26.40 -13.98 19.62
CA ASN A 523 -26.90 -14.48 18.33
C ASN A 523 -28.05 -13.61 17.84
N ALA A 524 -28.05 -13.32 16.55
CA ALA A 524 -29.15 -12.68 15.83
C ALA A 524 -29.58 -13.56 14.66
N GLU A 525 -30.83 -13.43 14.26
CA GLU A 525 -31.35 -14.07 13.05
C GLU A 525 -31.22 -13.14 11.85
N MET A 526 -31.10 -13.74 10.66
CA MET A 526 -31.17 -12.98 9.41
C MET A 526 -32.56 -12.34 9.27
N PRO A 527 -32.64 -11.06 8.86
CA PRO A 527 -33.91 -10.41 8.61
C PRO A 527 -34.73 -11.18 7.57
N GLU A 528 -36.06 -11.32 7.79
CA GLU A 528 -36.96 -11.94 6.82
C GLU A 528 -36.88 -11.22 5.46
N ALA A 529 -36.64 -11.96 4.38
CA ALA A 529 -36.47 -11.42 3.03
C ALA A 529 -37.67 -10.56 2.58
N ALA A 530 -38.90 -10.94 2.96
CA ALA A 530 -40.14 -10.21 2.63
C ALA A 530 -40.26 -8.85 3.35
N LYS A 531 -39.53 -8.65 4.46
CA LYS A 531 -39.58 -7.44 5.30
C LYS A 531 -38.26 -6.66 5.32
N SER A 532 -37.34 -7.03 4.47
CA SER A 532 -35.99 -6.45 4.44
C SER A 532 -35.54 -6.11 3.02
N MET A 533 -34.54 -5.23 2.91
CA MET A 533 -33.86 -4.94 1.65
C MET A 533 -32.36 -5.13 1.80
N ALA A 534 -31.81 -5.99 0.95
CA ALA A 534 -30.36 -6.21 0.88
C ALA A 534 -29.68 -5.23 -0.10
N LEU A 535 -28.69 -4.51 0.40
CA LEU A 535 -27.81 -3.70 -0.44
C LEU A 535 -26.60 -4.57 -0.86
N PRO A 536 -26.29 -4.62 -2.17
CA PRO A 536 -25.15 -5.38 -2.66
C PRO A 536 -23.82 -4.93 -2.04
N GLY A 537 -22.86 -5.82 -1.98
CA GLY A 537 -21.49 -5.52 -1.52
C GLY A 537 -20.67 -4.69 -2.51
N PHE A 538 -21.19 -4.50 -3.72
CA PHE A 538 -20.64 -3.63 -4.75
C PHE A 538 -21.77 -2.90 -5.49
N ILE A 539 -21.69 -1.59 -5.59
CA ILE A 539 -22.58 -0.74 -6.39
C ILE A 539 -21.69 0.25 -7.15
N ALA A 540 -21.65 0.12 -8.47
CA ALA A 540 -20.90 1.03 -9.32
C ALA A 540 -21.35 2.47 -9.15
N GLU A 541 -20.48 3.46 -9.36
CA GLU A 541 -20.81 4.89 -9.22
C GLU A 541 -22.05 5.29 -10.04
N GLY A 542 -22.14 4.81 -11.27
CA GLY A 542 -23.27 5.09 -12.16
C GLY A 542 -24.61 4.50 -11.71
N ASP A 543 -24.58 3.49 -10.84
CA ASP A 543 -25.81 2.83 -10.35
C ASP A 543 -26.32 3.44 -9.01
N LEU A 544 -25.57 4.33 -8.37
CA LEU A 544 -25.93 4.89 -7.05
C LEU A 544 -27.32 5.56 -7.05
N LYS A 545 -27.63 6.34 -8.07
CA LYS A 545 -28.96 7.02 -8.15
C LYS A 545 -30.11 6.01 -8.21
N MET A 546 -30.00 4.99 -9.03
CA MET A 546 -30.99 3.91 -9.11
C MET A 546 -31.20 3.23 -7.75
N TRP A 547 -30.10 2.95 -7.03
CA TRP A 547 -30.21 2.34 -5.70
C TRP A 547 -30.80 3.30 -4.66
N GLN A 548 -30.51 4.60 -4.71
CA GLN A 548 -31.15 5.60 -3.87
C GLN A 548 -32.68 5.60 -4.07
N ASP A 549 -33.15 5.60 -5.31
CA ASP A 549 -34.57 5.58 -5.63
C ASP A 549 -35.26 4.29 -5.16
N ARG A 550 -34.61 3.12 -5.33
CA ARG A 550 -35.09 1.83 -4.81
C ARG A 550 -35.16 1.81 -3.28
N ILE A 551 -34.15 2.31 -2.58
CA ILE A 551 -34.15 2.42 -1.12
C ILE A 551 -35.28 3.32 -0.64
N GLN A 552 -35.47 4.49 -1.27
CA GLN A 552 -36.54 5.43 -0.93
C GLN A 552 -37.92 4.79 -1.11
N THR A 553 -38.14 4.09 -2.21
CA THR A 553 -39.39 3.35 -2.48
C THR A 553 -39.63 2.25 -1.42
N ALA A 554 -38.61 1.46 -1.11
CA ALA A 554 -38.72 0.43 -0.08
C ALA A 554 -39.06 1.02 1.29
N TYR A 555 -38.41 2.13 1.66
CA TYR A 555 -38.69 2.83 2.91
C TYR A 555 -40.12 3.38 2.97
N GLN A 556 -40.63 3.96 1.87
CA GLN A 556 -41.99 4.46 1.75
C GLN A 556 -43.01 3.31 1.88
N ASN A 557 -42.66 2.12 1.38
CA ASN A 557 -43.47 0.90 1.51
C ASN A 557 -43.33 0.21 2.89
N GLY A 558 -42.72 0.87 3.87
CA GLY A 558 -42.68 0.36 5.25
C GLY A 558 -41.46 -0.50 5.58
N ILE A 559 -40.53 -0.75 4.65
CA ILE A 559 -39.28 -1.46 4.95
C ILE A 559 -38.43 -0.64 5.90
N ARG A 560 -37.96 -1.26 6.98
CA ARG A 560 -37.07 -0.67 7.99
C ARG A 560 -35.80 -1.49 8.21
N ASN A 561 -35.81 -2.75 7.79
CA ASN A 561 -34.69 -3.69 7.91
C ASN A 561 -33.83 -3.62 6.64
N PHE A 562 -32.55 -3.31 6.80
CA PHE A 562 -31.60 -3.23 5.69
C PHE A 562 -30.35 -4.05 5.99
N THR A 563 -29.86 -4.80 5.01
CA THR A 563 -28.53 -5.41 5.12
C THR A 563 -27.53 -4.69 4.22
N ILE A 564 -26.30 -4.51 4.70
CA ILE A 564 -25.23 -3.84 3.98
C ILE A 564 -23.99 -4.72 3.86
N GLY A 565 -23.45 -4.87 2.65
CA GLY A 565 -22.20 -5.60 2.38
C GLY A 565 -20.94 -4.71 2.34
N GLY A 566 -21.06 -3.43 2.67
CA GLY A 566 -19.94 -2.48 2.71
C GLY A 566 -20.31 -1.20 3.44
N LEU A 567 -19.32 -0.51 4.01
CA LEU A 567 -19.53 0.74 4.76
C LEU A 567 -20.22 1.84 3.94
N PHE A 568 -20.05 1.82 2.61
CA PHE A 568 -20.74 2.76 1.71
C PHE A 568 -22.26 2.66 1.80
N GLY A 569 -22.80 1.49 2.15
CA GLY A 569 -24.23 1.25 2.31
C GLY A 569 -24.88 2.13 3.37
N ILE A 570 -24.18 2.43 4.46
CA ILE A 570 -24.65 3.35 5.51
C ILE A 570 -24.85 4.75 4.94
N MET A 571 -23.86 5.25 4.19
CA MET A 571 -23.94 6.58 3.59
C MET A 571 -25.00 6.63 2.47
N LEU A 572 -25.17 5.53 1.72
CA LEU A 572 -26.18 5.41 0.71
C LEU A 572 -27.60 5.43 1.32
N LEU A 573 -27.84 4.70 2.42
CA LEU A 573 -29.09 4.76 3.19
C LEU A 573 -29.35 6.15 3.72
N LYS A 574 -28.35 6.79 4.33
CA LYS A 574 -28.47 8.16 4.84
C LYS A 574 -28.82 9.17 3.73
N THR A 575 -28.20 9.02 2.54
CA THR A 575 -28.48 9.89 1.39
C THR A 575 -29.89 9.68 0.83
N ALA A 576 -30.38 8.43 0.78
CA ALA A 576 -31.68 8.10 0.23
C ALA A 576 -32.86 8.45 1.18
N ILE A 577 -32.67 8.29 2.49
CA ILE A 577 -33.76 8.39 3.49
C ILE A 577 -33.65 9.67 4.33
N GLY A 578 -32.44 10.28 4.42
CA GLY A 578 -32.16 11.46 5.24
C GLY A 578 -31.73 11.15 6.66
N SER A 579 -32.27 10.12 7.30
CA SER A 579 -31.96 9.72 8.69
C SER A 579 -31.88 8.22 8.81
N LEU A 580 -30.94 7.71 9.62
CA LEU A 580 -30.84 6.30 9.97
C LEU A 580 -31.66 5.92 11.23
N LYS A 581 -32.29 6.91 11.88
CA LYS A 581 -33.09 6.68 13.11
C LYS A 581 -34.31 5.81 12.78
N GLY A 582 -34.51 4.75 13.54
CA GLY A 582 -35.62 3.82 13.34
C GLY A 582 -35.40 2.76 12.26
N LEU A 583 -34.20 2.72 11.68
CA LEU A 583 -33.79 1.61 10.81
C LEU A 583 -33.11 0.52 11.65
N ASP A 584 -33.33 -0.72 11.21
CA ASP A 584 -32.60 -1.90 11.66
C ASP A 584 -31.60 -2.28 10.56
N ILE A 585 -30.32 -2.00 10.82
CA ILE A 585 -29.24 -2.18 9.83
C ILE A 585 -28.35 -3.33 10.29
N SER A 586 -28.20 -4.34 9.44
CA SER A 586 -27.33 -5.49 9.65
C SER A 586 -26.14 -5.44 8.71
N ALA A 587 -24.93 -5.58 9.24
CA ALA A 587 -23.71 -5.69 8.43
C ALA A 587 -23.47 -7.16 8.06
N VAL A 588 -23.37 -7.44 6.77
CA VAL A 588 -23.18 -8.80 6.24
C VAL A 588 -21.96 -8.90 5.33
N TYR A 589 -21.55 -10.11 4.98
CA TYR A 589 -20.51 -10.34 3.97
C TYR A 589 -20.84 -9.57 2.66
N PRO A 590 -19.86 -8.94 2.02
CA PRO A 590 -18.42 -8.99 2.23
C PRO A 590 -17.82 -7.87 3.13
N LEU A 591 -18.61 -7.20 3.99
CA LEU A 591 -18.07 -6.24 4.94
C LEU A 591 -17.21 -6.99 5.99
N PRO A 592 -15.90 -6.65 6.14
CA PRO A 592 -15.05 -7.38 7.06
C PRO A 592 -15.25 -6.94 8.52
N ALA A 593 -15.81 -7.83 9.35
CA ALA A 593 -15.88 -7.69 10.80
C ALA A 593 -15.09 -8.81 11.47
N ALA A 594 -13.77 -8.60 11.63
CA ALA A 594 -12.83 -9.62 12.10
C ALA A 594 -12.41 -9.44 13.57
N ASN A 595 -12.77 -8.31 14.19
CA ASN A 595 -12.41 -7.96 15.56
C ASN A 595 -13.45 -7.06 16.23
N SER A 596 -13.39 -6.97 17.56
CA SER A 596 -14.32 -6.17 18.37
C SER A 596 -14.28 -4.67 18.07
N GLN A 597 -13.14 -4.14 17.58
CA GLN A 597 -13.06 -2.73 17.22
C GLN A 597 -13.82 -2.43 15.93
N ALA A 598 -13.86 -3.39 14.98
CA ALA A 598 -14.72 -3.30 13.80
C ALA A 598 -16.19 -3.32 14.20
N VAL A 599 -16.58 -4.20 15.15
CA VAL A 599 -17.95 -4.27 15.67
C VAL A 599 -18.34 -2.98 16.39
N ARG A 600 -17.44 -2.39 17.17
CA ARG A 600 -17.65 -1.07 17.80
C ARG A 600 -17.82 0.06 16.79
N LEU A 601 -17.07 0.04 15.70
CA LEU A 601 -17.32 0.99 14.61
C LEU A 601 -18.72 0.82 14.04
N LEU A 602 -19.14 -0.41 13.78
CA LEU A 602 -20.50 -0.70 13.27
C LEU A 602 -21.58 -0.21 14.22
N GLU A 603 -21.46 -0.47 15.52
CA GLU A 603 -22.34 0.07 16.55
C GLU A 603 -22.39 1.60 16.53
N TYR A 604 -21.22 2.26 16.50
CA TYR A 604 -21.11 3.72 16.40
C TYR A 604 -21.81 4.29 15.16
N LEU A 605 -21.82 3.56 14.06
CA LEU A 605 -22.49 3.91 12.81
C LEU A 605 -24.00 3.56 12.81
N GLY A 606 -24.53 2.98 13.88
CA GLY A 606 -25.95 2.67 14.05
C GLY A 606 -26.37 1.28 13.55
N VAL A 607 -25.42 0.42 13.22
CA VAL A 607 -25.67 -1.00 12.90
C VAL A 607 -26.14 -1.74 14.15
N LYS A 608 -27.06 -2.70 14.01
CA LYS A 608 -27.68 -3.45 15.10
C LYS A 608 -27.20 -4.89 15.22
N SER A 609 -26.75 -5.49 14.13
CA SER A 609 -26.19 -6.84 14.11
C SER A 609 -25.13 -6.96 13.02
N PHE A 610 -24.23 -7.91 13.15
CA PHE A 610 -23.15 -8.09 12.19
C PHE A 610 -22.89 -9.56 11.90
N MET A 611 -22.35 -9.84 10.71
CA MET A 611 -21.84 -11.15 10.34
C MET A 611 -20.32 -11.16 10.58
N PRO A 612 -19.79 -12.12 11.37
CA PRO A 612 -18.35 -12.30 11.52
C PRO A 612 -17.66 -12.52 10.16
N TRP A 613 -16.40 -12.08 10.03
CA TRP A 613 -15.67 -12.30 8.79
C TRP A 613 -15.53 -13.78 8.47
N VAL A 614 -15.89 -14.15 7.25
CA VAL A 614 -16.05 -15.56 6.82
C VAL A 614 -14.76 -16.38 6.86
N GLU A 615 -13.58 -15.77 6.72
CA GLU A 615 -12.29 -16.46 6.82
C GLU A 615 -11.88 -16.80 8.27
N LEU A 616 -12.61 -16.34 9.29
CA LEU A 616 -12.28 -16.66 10.68
C LEU A 616 -12.65 -18.12 10.99
N PRO A 617 -11.70 -18.95 11.51
CA PRO A 617 -12.02 -20.25 12.08
C PRO A 617 -12.97 -20.13 13.27
N GLN A 618 -13.60 -21.23 13.64
CA GLN A 618 -14.57 -21.27 14.73
C GLN A 618 -14.02 -20.75 16.05
N SER A 619 -12.74 -21.07 16.37
CA SER A 619 -12.06 -20.60 17.59
C SER A 619 -11.98 -19.07 17.65
N LEU A 620 -11.54 -18.43 16.57
CA LEU A 620 -11.42 -16.98 16.51
C LEU A 620 -12.78 -16.27 16.42
N ARG A 621 -13.78 -16.91 15.83
CA ARG A 621 -15.16 -16.40 15.90
C ARG A 621 -15.68 -16.39 17.33
N ASN A 622 -15.49 -17.47 18.07
CA ASN A 622 -15.87 -17.54 19.47
C ASN A 622 -15.18 -16.45 20.30
N GLU A 623 -13.89 -16.23 20.08
CA GLU A 623 -13.14 -15.18 20.75
C GLU A 623 -13.66 -13.78 20.43
N LEU A 624 -13.96 -13.49 19.16
CA LEU A 624 -14.60 -12.24 18.75
C LEU A 624 -15.94 -12.02 19.47
N LEU A 625 -16.78 -13.08 19.60
CA LEU A 625 -18.08 -12.97 20.23
C LEU A 625 -17.98 -12.64 21.73
N LEU A 626 -16.94 -13.09 22.42
CA LEU A 626 -16.68 -12.75 23.83
C LEU A 626 -16.40 -11.25 24.05
N HIS A 627 -16.03 -10.53 22.99
CA HIS A 627 -15.71 -9.09 23.03
C HIS A 627 -16.67 -8.26 22.15
N SER A 628 -17.74 -8.85 21.63
CA SER A 628 -18.67 -8.19 20.72
C SER A 628 -19.77 -7.45 21.46
N VAL A 629 -19.97 -6.17 21.15
CA VAL A 629 -21.04 -5.31 21.67
C VAL A 629 -22.35 -5.45 20.87
N LEU A 630 -22.31 -6.09 19.71
CA LEU A 630 -23.48 -6.36 18.86
C LEU A 630 -23.71 -7.87 18.75
N PRO A 631 -24.96 -8.31 18.56
CA PRO A 631 -25.28 -9.70 18.25
C PRO A 631 -24.77 -10.09 16.85
N ALA A 632 -24.29 -11.32 16.74
CA ALA A 632 -23.76 -11.88 15.49
C ALA A 632 -24.83 -12.63 14.70
N LEU A 633 -24.84 -12.37 13.40
CA LEU A 633 -25.62 -13.13 12.42
C LEU A 633 -24.91 -14.44 12.06
N PRO A 634 -25.63 -15.47 11.61
CA PRO A 634 -25.04 -16.68 11.08
C PRO A 634 -24.20 -16.35 9.83
N LEU A 635 -23.17 -17.17 9.56
CA LEU A 635 -22.44 -17.08 8.29
C LEU A 635 -23.36 -17.44 7.11
N PRO A 636 -23.05 -16.97 5.89
CA PRO A 636 -23.79 -17.37 4.72
C PRO A 636 -23.55 -18.86 4.45
N GLU A 637 -24.51 -19.53 3.82
CA GLU A 637 -24.37 -20.96 3.43
C GLU A 637 -23.16 -21.14 2.50
N ASP A 638 -22.95 -20.20 1.58
CA ASP A 638 -21.77 -20.14 0.71
C ASP A 638 -21.40 -18.68 0.40
N CYS A 639 -20.17 -18.43 -0.03
CA CYS A 639 -19.72 -17.12 -0.47
C CYS A 639 -18.73 -17.23 -1.64
N GLU A 640 -18.65 -16.17 -2.43
CA GLU A 640 -17.70 -16.12 -3.53
C GLU A 640 -16.26 -16.13 -3.05
N LEU A 641 -15.41 -16.91 -3.72
CA LEU A 641 -13.96 -16.94 -3.52
C LEU A 641 -13.24 -15.78 -4.23
N LEU A 642 -13.91 -15.22 -5.24
CA LEU A 642 -13.41 -14.11 -6.04
C LEU A 642 -14.59 -13.41 -6.71
N ALA A 643 -14.58 -12.08 -6.71
CA ALA A 643 -15.54 -11.26 -7.44
C ALA A 643 -14.80 -10.29 -8.36
N THR A 644 -15.25 -10.12 -9.60
CA THR A 644 -14.61 -9.27 -10.61
C THR A 644 -15.61 -8.68 -11.58
N ARG A 645 -15.31 -7.49 -12.10
CA ARG A 645 -16.06 -6.89 -13.23
C ARG A 645 -15.62 -7.47 -14.58
N ALA A 646 -14.48 -8.18 -14.63
CA ALA A 646 -14.02 -8.82 -15.85
C ALA A 646 -14.96 -9.95 -16.29
N PRO A 647 -15.31 -10.04 -17.57
CA PRO A 647 -16.10 -11.16 -18.08
C PRO A 647 -15.25 -12.45 -18.10
N LEU A 648 -15.56 -13.38 -17.22
CA LEU A 648 -14.90 -14.67 -17.16
C LEU A 648 -15.53 -15.63 -18.21
N ARG A 649 -14.67 -16.36 -18.93
CA ARG A 649 -15.10 -17.32 -19.95
C ARG A 649 -15.36 -18.69 -19.33
N GLY A 650 -16.44 -19.36 -19.78
CA GLY A 650 -16.81 -20.69 -19.34
C GLY A 650 -17.73 -20.67 -18.12
N LYS A 651 -18.21 -21.86 -17.72
CA LYS A 651 -19.07 -22.07 -16.55
C LYS A 651 -18.29 -22.56 -15.34
N LYS A 652 -17.10 -23.11 -15.55
CA LYS A 652 -16.24 -23.65 -14.51
C LYS A 652 -14.76 -23.55 -14.90
N LEU A 653 -13.91 -23.59 -13.88
CA LEU A 653 -12.46 -23.72 -13.98
C LEU A 653 -12.04 -24.99 -13.25
N ILE A 654 -11.05 -25.70 -13.79
CA ILE A 654 -10.46 -26.90 -13.19
C ILE A 654 -8.96 -26.62 -13.05
N ASP A 655 -8.44 -26.72 -11.84
CA ASP A 655 -7.01 -26.54 -11.59
C ASP A 655 -6.20 -27.82 -11.92
N LYS A 656 -4.88 -27.74 -11.73
CA LYS A 656 -3.97 -28.85 -11.98
C LYS A 656 -4.20 -30.08 -11.08
N ASN A 657 -4.87 -29.89 -9.94
CA ASN A 657 -5.18 -30.94 -8.96
C ASN A 657 -6.57 -31.55 -9.21
N GLY A 658 -7.31 -31.07 -10.23
CA GLY A 658 -8.66 -31.51 -10.53
C GLY A 658 -9.75 -30.76 -9.73
N GLN A 659 -9.38 -29.83 -8.86
CA GLN A 659 -10.35 -29.03 -8.10
C GLN A 659 -11.14 -28.13 -9.04
N THR A 660 -12.46 -28.14 -8.91
CA THR A 660 -13.39 -27.40 -9.76
C THR A 660 -13.86 -26.13 -9.06
N TYR A 661 -13.97 -25.06 -9.84
CA TYR A 661 -14.50 -23.75 -9.40
C TYR A 661 -15.62 -23.33 -10.33
N LYS A 662 -16.80 -23.02 -9.79
CA LYS A 662 -17.97 -22.59 -10.55
C LYS A 662 -17.91 -21.09 -10.83
N ILE A 663 -18.19 -20.67 -12.06
CA ILE A 663 -18.32 -19.25 -12.46
C ILE A 663 -19.81 -18.90 -12.54
N VAL A 664 -20.20 -17.82 -11.87
CA VAL A 664 -21.58 -17.31 -11.82
C VAL A 664 -21.57 -15.82 -12.18
N TRP A 665 -22.49 -15.40 -13.03
CA TRP A 665 -22.75 -13.98 -13.28
C TRP A 665 -23.83 -13.48 -12.31
N ASP A 666 -23.45 -12.55 -11.45
CA ASP A 666 -24.37 -11.85 -10.54
C ASP A 666 -24.96 -10.62 -11.24
N LYS A 667 -26.25 -10.66 -11.52
CA LYS A 667 -26.95 -9.57 -12.21
C LYS A 667 -27.13 -8.32 -11.35
N ALA A 668 -27.25 -8.47 -10.04
CA ALA A 668 -27.48 -7.36 -9.11
C ALA A 668 -26.22 -6.51 -8.92
N GLU A 669 -25.06 -7.17 -8.76
CA GLU A 669 -23.77 -6.52 -8.63
C GLU A 669 -23.07 -6.27 -9.98
N LYS A 670 -23.54 -6.89 -11.06
CA LYS A 670 -22.90 -6.89 -12.41
C LYS A 670 -21.46 -7.41 -12.34
N LEU A 671 -21.26 -8.52 -11.59
CA LEU A 671 -19.97 -9.14 -11.34
C LEU A 671 -19.95 -10.61 -11.79
N CYS A 672 -18.80 -11.05 -12.29
CA CYS A 672 -18.48 -12.48 -12.33
C CYS A 672 -17.97 -12.90 -10.94
N LYS A 673 -18.56 -13.96 -10.38
CA LYS A 673 -18.19 -14.54 -9.10
C LYS A 673 -17.71 -15.97 -9.28
N ILE A 674 -16.71 -16.38 -8.51
CA ILE A 674 -16.18 -17.75 -8.49
C ILE A 674 -16.51 -18.36 -7.14
N TYR A 675 -17.05 -19.58 -7.18
CA TYR A 675 -17.39 -20.40 -6.00
C TYR A 675 -16.61 -21.71 -6.02
N GLY A 676 -16.33 -22.27 -4.85
CA GLY A 676 -15.71 -23.58 -4.69
C GLY A 676 -16.68 -24.74 -4.94
N GLU A 677 -16.18 -25.98 -4.89
CA GLU A 677 -17.02 -27.19 -4.90
C GLU A 677 -17.73 -27.37 -3.55
N LYS A 678 -17.06 -27.00 -2.46
CA LYS A 678 -17.62 -27.03 -1.10
C LYS A 678 -17.92 -25.59 -0.66
N PRO A 679 -18.91 -25.40 0.20
CA PRO A 679 -19.18 -24.09 0.80
C PRO A 679 -17.93 -23.51 1.47
N ALA A 680 -17.57 -22.28 1.13
CA ALA A 680 -16.34 -21.66 1.61
C ALA A 680 -16.33 -21.45 3.15
N PRO A 681 -17.44 -21.04 3.82
CA PRO A 681 -17.45 -20.86 5.26
C PRO A 681 -17.19 -22.15 6.06
N GLU A 682 -17.65 -23.31 5.57
CA GLU A 682 -17.36 -24.60 6.19
C GLU A 682 -15.88 -24.96 6.13
N GLN A 683 -15.23 -24.68 4.98
CA GLN A 683 -13.82 -24.98 4.77
C GLN A 683 -12.93 -24.07 5.63
N PHE A 684 -13.28 -22.80 5.79
CA PHE A 684 -12.56 -21.88 6.66
C PHE A 684 -12.76 -22.20 8.15
N ALA A 685 -13.93 -22.72 8.53
CA ALA A 685 -14.20 -23.10 9.91
C ALA A 685 -13.29 -24.22 10.43
N ALA A 686 -12.88 -25.13 9.54
CA ALA A 686 -12.00 -26.26 9.84
C ALA A 686 -10.50 -25.93 9.72
N ALA A 687 -10.15 -24.75 9.19
CA ALA A 687 -8.76 -24.38 8.99
C ALA A 687 -8.09 -23.98 10.31
N GLU A 688 -6.95 -24.58 10.61
CA GLU A 688 -6.05 -24.05 11.64
C GLU A 688 -5.29 -22.83 11.06
N ILE A 689 -5.35 -21.70 11.77
CA ILE A 689 -4.60 -20.50 11.37
C ILE A 689 -3.17 -20.66 11.86
N TYR A 690 -2.24 -20.69 10.92
CA TYR A 690 -0.79 -20.54 11.17
C TYR A 690 -0.40 -19.06 11.13
#